data_e3395dcb7014b4515795f97d1facc2e5
#
_entry.id   e3395dcb7014b4515795f97d1facc2e5
#
_cell.length_a   1.000
_cell.length_b   1.000
_cell.length_c   1.000
_cell.angle_alpha   90.00
_cell.angle_beta   90.00
_cell.angle_gamma   90.00
#
_symmetry.space_group_name_H-M   'P 1'
#
loop_
_entity.id
_entity.type
_entity.pdbx_description
1 polymer ?
#
loop_
_entity_poly.entity_id
_entity_poly.type
_entity_poly.pdbx_seq_one_letter_code
_entity_poly.pdbx_strand_id
1 'polypeptide(L)'
;MAFSKGMGAFRTSSRVLVVLLSVLCFSAAYAQDYDNVVVLEASETFSYDLREVLLTAQPGTVIELPEGTFQFSSDVIILTSHITLRGKGMDKTILSFKGQADGAEGIQVFADAFVAEDFAIEDTAGDGLRIEGSNGVVIRRVRVEWTNGPDEHNGAYGLYPVLCENVLIEDSVVKGASDAGIYVGQSKHIIIRNNLAEYNVAGIEVENSQYADVYGNLAQNNTGGILIFDLPGLTQEGHHTRVYNNTSINNNTKNFAPAGNIVGKVPTGTGLMILATDYVDIYDNVVTGNKTGSMLVSSYNTVTVIDGTPIPDGYDPYPEFINIRDNLMHRQSGYPWASGEMGILIALDFLIHWKKVSDVIVDGVARDSLANAQICISENKHADGRDSSFGNLRMSEVSSLFKWLGLPVGGLLSTDITPHQCLNTPWDGVILAPWPDVPEPDIEYTEEEIAALCAAEGTTVNSEAFVVDCPLLSSYRLFDDASDPTQNANGGVFYDLISPLFTDYASKYRFVYVPEGEQATYTDSDIFDFPVGSVIAKTFTAEAIGHDQQILEVRLLIRRASGWVGLPYVWNDTISDAELANEGAVLSAMVSNDAGELIALDGYAVPRKNQCASCHRKSDDLFRPIGTKAKLMNSVVDYGDVVENQLSHWVGAGILKDSPIDPADAPKSVDWKDESASLDERARAYLDVQCAHCHIEGGRADATGLHLDEEESDATATGVCKTPVAAGSGSGGLLVDISPGSPDDSILAYRMESNDAAVRMPELGRSIVHTEGTNLIRDWISAMPGSCQN
;
A
#
# COMPACT_ATOMS: atom_id res chain seq x y z
N MET A 1 -67.71 -40.33 -27.50
CA MET A 1 -66.62 -40.53 -28.51
C MET A 1 -66.10 -39.21 -28.93
N ALA A 2 -64.82 -39.04 -29.06
CA ALA A 2 -64.08 -37.88 -29.46
C ALA A 2 -63.66 -36.89 -28.33
N PHE A 3 -62.48 -37.11 -27.86
CA PHE A 3 -61.66 -36.21 -27.01
C PHE A 3 -61.13 -35.01 -27.79
N SER A 4 -61.27 -33.80 -27.27
CA SER A 4 -60.50 -32.63 -27.73
C SER A 4 -59.51 -32.26 -26.65
N LYS A 5 -58.24 -32.34 -26.96
CA LYS A 5 -57.11 -31.88 -26.15
C LYS A 5 -56.93 -30.38 -26.30
N GLY A 6 -57.00 -29.64 -25.18
CA GLY A 6 -56.55 -28.27 -25.12
C GLY A 6 -55.03 -28.20 -25.00
N MET A 7 -54.39 -27.53 -25.91
CA MET A 7 -52.94 -27.13 -25.83
C MET A 7 -52.83 -25.87 -25.02
N GLY A 8 -52.27 -25.98 -23.81
CA GLY A 8 -51.79 -24.83 -23.05
C GLY A 8 -50.45 -24.37 -23.62
N ALA A 9 -50.40 -23.15 -24.11
CA ALA A 9 -49.17 -22.52 -24.60
C ALA A 9 -48.29 -22.11 -23.41
N PHE A 10 -47.17 -22.75 -23.27
CA PHE A 10 -46.10 -22.28 -22.43
C PHE A 10 -45.50 -20.98 -23.00
N ARG A 11 -45.70 -19.87 -22.30
CA ARG A 11 -44.89 -18.66 -22.52
C ARG A 11 -43.57 -18.82 -21.76
N THR A 12 -42.57 -19.36 -22.41
CA THR A 12 -41.19 -19.34 -21.96
C THR A 12 -40.46 -18.11 -22.45
N SER A 13 -40.22 -17.20 -21.58
CA SER A 13 -38.94 -16.53 -21.33
C SER A 13 -38.24 -15.79 -22.50
N SER A 14 -38.72 -14.56 -22.74
CA SER A 14 -37.88 -13.51 -23.37
C SER A 14 -36.77 -12.96 -22.41
N ARG A 15 -36.83 -13.33 -21.13
CA ARG A 15 -35.85 -12.83 -20.12
C ARG A 15 -34.52 -13.57 -20.11
N VAL A 16 -34.47 -14.84 -20.52
CA VAL A 16 -33.21 -15.62 -20.56
C VAL A 16 -32.33 -15.23 -21.74
N LEU A 17 -32.90 -14.76 -22.85
CA LEU A 17 -32.13 -14.36 -24.03
C LEU A 17 -31.45 -12.97 -23.87
N VAL A 18 -32.07 -12.08 -23.10
CA VAL A 18 -31.50 -10.74 -22.82
C VAL A 18 -30.34 -10.82 -21.80
N VAL A 19 -30.41 -11.71 -20.81
CA VAL A 19 -29.33 -11.93 -19.84
C VAL A 19 -28.12 -12.61 -20.48
N LEU A 20 -28.32 -13.54 -21.43
CA LEU A 20 -27.23 -14.18 -22.17
C LEU A 20 -26.55 -13.21 -23.18
N LEU A 21 -27.26 -12.27 -23.75
CA LEU A 21 -26.67 -11.25 -24.63
C LEU A 21 -25.93 -10.16 -23.82
N SER A 22 -26.39 -9.81 -22.62
CA SER A 22 -25.66 -8.86 -21.77
C SER A 22 -24.37 -9.45 -21.19
N VAL A 23 -24.35 -10.75 -20.85
CA VAL A 23 -23.12 -11.44 -20.39
C VAL A 23 -22.10 -11.58 -21.51
N LEU A 24 -22.53 -11.76 -22.77
CA LEU A 24 -21.61 -11.83 -23.92
C LEU A 24 -21.10 -10.46 -24.39
N CYS A 25 -21.81 -9.37 -24.14
CA CYS A 25 -21.30 -8.01 -24.45
C CYS A 25 -20.30 -7.49 -23.42
N PHE A 26 -20.39 -7.90 -22.14
CA PHE A 26 -19.46 -7.43 -21.11
C PHE A 26 -18.09 -8.12 -21.14
N SER A 27 -17.98 -9.35 -21.67
CA SER A 27 -16.70 -10.02 -21.85
C SER A 27 -15.89 -9.50 -23.06
N ALA A 28 -16.51 -8.77 -23.97
CA ALA A 28 -15.81 -8.22 -25.15
C ALA A 28 -15.21 -6.81 -24.92
N ALA A 29 -15.60 -6.11 -23.84
CA ALA A 29 -15.17 -4.74 -23.60
C ALA A 29 -13.73 -4.65 -23.01
N TYR A 30 -13.16 -5.75 -22.53
CA TYR A 30 -11.81 -5.83 -21.95
C TYR A 30 -10.88 -6.81 -22.67
N ALA A 31 -11.26 -7.30 -23.86
CA ALA A 31 -10.35 -8.02 -24.74
C ALA A 31 -9.65 -6.97 -25.62
N GLN A 32 -8.52 -6.44 -25.15
CA GLN A 32 -7.59 -5.76 -26.04
C GLN A 32 -6.96 -6.83 -26.96
N ASP A 33 -6.94 -6.59 -28.24
CA ASP A 33 -6.10 -7.37 -29.17
C ASP A 33 -4.65 -6.92 -28.93
N TYR A 34 -3.92 -7.71 -28.14
CA TYR A 34 -2.50 -7.47 -27.88
C TYR A 34 -1.68 -8.06 -29.02
N ASP A 35 -0.97 -7.22 -29.75
CA ASP A 35 -0.07 -7.65 -30.85
C ASP A 35 1.26 -8.20 -30.34
N ASN A 36 1.62 -7.92 -29.06
CA ASN A 36 2.90 -8.33 -28.48
C ASN A 36 2.71 -9.38 -27.38
N VAL A 37 3.20 -10.59 -27.61
CA VAL A 37 3.15 -11.71 -26.65
C VAL A 37 4.56 -12.22 -26.40
N VAL A 38 5.01 -12.12 -25.15
CA VAL A 38 6.27 -12.70 -24.68
C VAL A 38 5.97 -13.98 -23.92
N VAL A 39 6.49 -15.10 -24.37
CA VAL A 39 6.31 -16.42 -23.73
C VAL A 39 7.55 -16.77 -22.95
N LEU A 40 7.43 -16.92 -21.64
CA LEU A 40 8.51 -17.38 -20.78
C LEU A 40 8.53 -18.90 -20.70
N GLU A 41 9.73 -19.48 -20.69
CA GLU A 41 9.93 -20.91 -20.52
C GLU A 41 10.20 -21.26 -19.04
N ALA A 42 9.85 -22.48 -18.65
CA ALA A 42 10.16 -22.96 -17.30
C ALA A 42 11.69 -23.20 -17.17
N SER A 43 12.32 -22.47 -16.26
CA SER A 43 13.77 -22.54 -16.00
C SER A 43 14.07 -22.45 -14.50
N GLU A 44 15.29 -22.76 -14.10
CA GLU A 44 15.78 -22.50 -12.74
C GLU A 44 15.97 -20.99 -12.49
N THR A 45 16.10 -20.20 -13.54
CA THR A 45 16.27 -18.74 -13.54
C THR A 45 14.95 -18.00 -13.78
N PHE A 46 13.81 -18.68 -13.80
CA PHE A 46 12.51 -18.08 -14.16
C PHE A 46 12.20 -16.79 -13.43
N SER A 47 12.50 -16.70 -12.13
CA SER A 47 12.28 -15.49 -11.35
C SER A 47 13.12 -14.29 -11.81
N TYR A 48 14.33 -14.56 -12.31
CA TYR A 48 15.18 -13.58 -12.97
C TYR A 48 14.61 -13.22 -14.35
N ASP A 49 14.31 -14.24 -15.16
CA ASP A 49 13.83 -14.08 -16.55
C ASP A 49 12.53 -13.24 -16.58
N LEU A 50 11.62 -13.47 -15.63
CA LEU A 50 10.38 -12.67 -15.50
C LEU A 50 10.69 -11.21 -15.19
N ARG A 51 11.57 -10.93 -14.23
CA ARG A 51 11.94 -9.56 -13.88
C ARG A 51 12.63 -8.83 -15.02
N GLU A 52 13.53 -9.51 -15.74
CA GLU A 52 14.20 -8.95 -16.91
C GLU A 52 13.21 -8.57 -18.02
N VAL A 53 12.24 -9.44 -18.31
CA VAL A 53 11.17 -9.14 -19.28
C VAL A 53 10.32 -7.95 -18.80
N LEU A 54 9.97 -7.87 -17.53
CA LEU A 54 9.19 -6.75 -16.99
C LEU A 54 9.92 -5.40 -17.05
N LEU A 55 11.28 -5.41 -17.06
CA LEU A 55 12.08 -4.19 -17.23
C LEU A 55 12.06 -3.64 -18.66
N THR A 56 11.81 -4.50 -19.65
CA THR A 56 11.92 -4.17 -21.08
C THR A 56 10.59 -4.26 -21.82
N ALA A 57 9.54 -4.80 -21.17
CA ALA A 57 8.23 -4.94 -21.77
C ALA A 57 7.63 -3.59 -22.15
N GLN A 58 7.17 -3.50 -23.40
CA GLN A 58 6.46 -2.32 -23.89
C GLN A 58 4.99 -2.32 -23.45
N PRO A 59 4.35 -1.17 -23.33
CA PRO A 59 2.90 -1.10 -23.10
C PRO A 59 2.12 -1.96 -24.13
N GLY A 60 1.11 -2.68 -23.65
CA GLY A 60 0.33 -3.60 -24.49
C GLY A 60 0.92 -5.01 -24.59
N THR A 61 1.90 -5.37 -23.76
CA THR A 61 2.50 -6.71 -23.77
C THR A 61 1.75 -7.71 -22.91
N VAL A 62 1.51 -8.90 -23.44
CA VAL A 62 1.08 -10.09 -22.69
C VAL A 62 2.30 -10.93 -22.37
N ILE A 63 2.57 -11.15 -21.09
CA ILE A 63 3.64 -12.03 -20.60
C ILE A 63 3.00 -13.35 -20.19
N GLU A 64 3.24 -14.40 -20.98
CA GLU A 64 2.77 -15.74 -20.69
C GLU A 64 3.73 -16.51 -19.80
N LEU A 65 3.24 -16.87 -18.62
CA LEU A 65 3.99 -17.63 -17.62
C LEU A 65 3.83 -19.14 -17.87
N PRO A 66 4.88 -19.94 -17.73
CA PRO A 66 4.81 -21.39 -17.93
C PRO A 66 4.07 -22.11 -16.79
N GLU A 67 3.72 -23.38 -17.01
CA GLU A 67 3.26 -24.29 -15.95
C GLU A 67 4.45 -24.70 -15.07
N GLY A 68 4.30 -24.58 -13.73
CA GLY A 68 5.33 -24.94 -12.75
C GLY A 68 5.15 -24.18 -11.43
N THR A 69 6.00 -24.52 -10.45
CA THR A 69 6.14 -23.76 -9.20
C THR A 69 7.50 -23.10 -9.19
N PHE A 70 7.53 -21.79 -9.14
CA PHE A 70 8.72 -20.97 -9.26
C PHE A 70 9.00 -20.23 -7.96
N GLN A 71 10.24 -20.32 -7.45
CA GLN A 71 10.64 -19.70 -6.20
C GLN A 71 11.12 -18.27 -6.43
N PHE A 72 10.64 -17.36 -5.59
CA PHE A 72 11.05 -15.98 -5.56
C PHE A 72 11.65 -15.66 -4.18
N SER A 73 12.84 -15.10 -4.16
CA SER A 73 13.51 -14.63 -2.93
C SER A 73 13.20 -13.16 -2.62
N SER A 74 12.50 -12.48 -3.51
CA SER A 74 12.15 -11.06 -3.42
C SER A 74 10.94 -10.75 -4.27
N ASP A 75 10.34 -9.59 -4.04
CA ASP A 75 9.19 -9.05 -4.75
C ASP A 75 9.39 -8.91 -6.27
N VAL A 76 8.26 -8.82 -6.98
CA VAL A 76 8.18 -8.50 -8.41
C VAL A 76 7.49 -7.15 -8.55
N ILE A 77 8.15 -6.19 -9.21
CA ILE A 77 7.62 -4.82 -9.39
C ILE A 77 7.32 -4.55 -10.86
N ILE A 78 6.11 -4.07 -11.14
CA ILE A 78 5.61 -3.76 -12.48
C ILE A 78 5.36 -2.24 -12.57
N LEU A 79 6.04 -1.59 -13.49
CA LEU A 79 5.99 -0.14 -13.71
C LEU A 79 5.43 0.24 -15.09
N THR A 80 5.32 -0.71 -15.99
CA THR A 80 4.85 -0.49 -17.36
C THR A 80 3.34 -0.70 -17.42
N SER A 81 2.63 0.30 -17.94
CA SER A 81 1.17 0.24 -18.14
C SER A 81 0.78 -0.74 -19.24
N HIS A 82 -0.48 -1.20 -19.21
CA HIS A 82 -1.02 -2.15 -20.20
C HIS A 82 -0.30 -3.49 -20.24
N ILE A 83 0.19 -3.99 -19.12
CA ILE A 83 0.78 -5.32 -19.00
C ILE A 83 -0.28 -6.34 -18.58
N THR A 84 -0.28 -7.48 -19.27
CA THR A 84 -1.02 -8.67 -18.84
C THR A 84 -0.06 -9.76 -18.40
N LEU A 85 -0.15 -10.18 -17.13
CA LEU A 85 0.47 -11.42 -16.65
C LEU A 85 -0.54 -12.56 -16.79
N ARG A 86 -0.22 -13.57 -17.59
CA ARG A 86 -1.09 -14.71 -17.84
C ARG A 86 -0.40 -16.02 -17.55
N GLY A 87 -0.91 -16.77 -16.57
CA GLY A 87 -0.47 -18.13 -16.29
C GLY A 87 -1.22 -19.20 -17.12
N LYS A 88 -1.06 -20.44 -16.73
CA LYS A 88 -1.74 -21.60 -17.32
C LYS A 88 -2.90 -22.14 -16.44
N GLY A 89 -3.22 -21.43 -15.36
CA GLY A 89 -4.26 -21.72 -14.37
C GLY A 89 -3.76 -21.61 -12.93
N MET A 90 -4.65 -21.26 -12.00
CA MET A 90 -4.35 -21.06 -10.57
C MET A 90 -3.66 -22.23 -9.87
N ASP A 91 -3.84 -23.46 -10.39
CA ASP A 91 -3.26 -24.68 -9.82
C ASP A 91 -2.09 -25.19 -10.66
N LYS A 92 -1.67 -24.45 -11.67
CA LYS A 92 -0.63 -24.87 -12.63
C LYS A 92 0.57 -23.95 -12.67
N THR A 93 0.36 -22.64 -12.65
CA THR A 93 1.42 -21.63 -12.57
C THR A 93 1.42 -21.06 -11.17
N ILE A 94 2.46 -21.34 -10.40
CA ILE A 94 2.55 -20.96 -8.99
C ILE A 94 3.83 -20.14 -8.78
N LEU A 95 3.66 -18.90 -8.33
CA LEU A 95 4.74 -18.02 -7.91
C LEU A 95 4.85 -18.13 -6.39
N SER A 96 5.87 -18.84 -5.90
CA SER A 96 6.07 -19.09 -4.48
C SER A 96 7.12 -18.14 -3.90
N PHE A 97 6.73 -17.41 -2.88
CA PHE A 97 7.58 -16.47 -2.14
C PHE A 97 8.06 -17.06 -0.80
N LYS A 98 7.93 -18.36 -0.66
CA LYS A 98 8.31 -19.04 0.58
C LYS A 98 9.79 -18.86 0.88
N GLY A 99 10.08 -18.17 2.01
CA GLY A 99 11.46 -17.84 2.37
C GLY A 99 11.99 -16.58 1.69
N GLN A 100 11.10 -15.68 1.30
CA GLN A 100 11.43 -14.35 0.79
C GLN A 100 12.37 -13.62 1.75
N ALA A 101 13.46 -13.06 1.21
CA ALA A 101 14.54 -12.45 1.97
C ALA A 101 14.58 -10.92 1.84
N ASP A 102 13.98 -10.39 0.76
CA ASP A 102 13.97 -8.96 0.46
C ASP A 102 12.62 -8.54 -0.14
N GLY A 103 12.18 -7.31 0.20
CA GLY A 103 10.81 -6.88 -0.03
C GLY A 103 9.82 -7.64 0.86
N ALA A 104 8.62 -7.16 1.02
CA ALA A 104 7.58 -7.82 1.82
C ALA A 104 6.49 -8.43 0.92
N GLU A 105 6.10 -7.75 -0.13
CA GLU A 105 5.01 -8.15 -1.02
C GLU A 105 5.46 -9.23 -2.02
N GLY A 106 4.49 -9.91 -2.62
CA GLY A 106 4.73 -10.82 -3.73
C GLY A 106 4.89 -10.05 -5.04
N ILE A 107 3.81 -9.48 -5.53
CA ILE A 107 3.81 -8.64 -6.73
C ILE A 107 3.30 -7.25 -6.38
N GLN A 108 4.03 -6.22 -6.82
CA GLN A 108 3.65 -4.82 -6.70
C GLN A 108 3.44 -4.21 -8.09
N VAL A 109 2.34 -3.49 -8.27
CA VAL A 109 1.99 -2.85 -9.54
C VAL A 109 1.75 -1.37 -9.31
N PHE A 110 2.45 -0.55 -10.06
CA PHE A 110 2.32 0.91 -10.09
C PHE A 110 2.09 1.36 -11.54
N ALA A 111 1.11 0.78 -12.19
CA ALA A 111 0.89 0.94 -13.62
C ALA A 111 -0.59 0.82 -13.98
N ASP A 112 -1.04 1.61 -14.93
CA ASP A 112 -2.40 1.58 -15.44
C ASP A 112 -2.69 0.37 -16.32
N ALA A 113 -3.98 0.03 -16.44
CA ALA A 113 -4.46 -1.00 -17.35
C ALA A 113 -3.75 -2.36 -17.14
N PHE A 114 -3.62 -2.78 -15.88
CA PHE A 114 -2.97 -4.03 -15.51
C PHE A 114 -3.93 -5.20 -15.46
N VAL A 115 -3.53 -6.35 -15.99
CA VAL A 115 -4.27 -7.62 -15.92
C VAL A 115 -3.43 -8.71 -15.28
N ALA A 116 -3.99 -9.34 -14.25
CA ALA A 116 -3.47 -10.57 -13.66
C ALA A 116 -4.47 -11.70 -13.91
N GLU A 117 -4.05 -12.78 -14.57
CA GLU A 117 -4.95 -13.90 -14.82
C GLU A 117 -4.29 -15.28 -14.85
N ASP A 118 -5.02 -16.30 -14.35
CA ASP A 118 -4.68 -17.71 -14.47
C ASP A 118 -3.36 -18.15 -13.79
N PHE A 119 -3.04 -17.64 -12.59
CA PHE A 119 -1.88 -18.08 -11.80
C PHE A 119 -2.14 -18.00 -10.29
N ALA A 120 -1.18 -18.50 -9.51
CA ALA A 120 -1.20 -18.37 -8.06
C ALA A 120 0.02 -17.64 -7.51
N ILE A 121 -0.16 -16.98 -6.38
CA ILE A 121 0.86 -16.37 -5.52
C ILE A 121 0.78 -17.08 -4.16
N GLU A 122 1.89 -17.62 -3.67
CA GLU A 122 1.90 -18.36 -2.42
C GLU A 122 2.99 -17.87 -1.46
N ASP A 123 2.64 -17.86 -0.16
CA ASP A 123 3.55 -17.70 0.98
C ASP A 123 4.41 -16.42 0.93
N THR A 124 3.83 -15.28 0.57
CA THR A 124 4.47 -13.97 0.63
C THR A 124 4.75 -13.56 2.07
N ALA A 125 5.82 -12.80 2.32
CA ALA A 125 6.13 -12.27 3.64
C ALA A 125 5.13 -11.18 4.08
N GLY A 126 4.69 -10.34 3.15
CA GLY A 126 3.64 -9.34 3.30
C GLY A 126 2.49 -9.61 2.33
N ASP A 127 2.00 -8.58 1.64
CA ASP A 127 0.83 -8.68 0.78
C ASP A 127 1.06 -9.55 -0.47
N GLY A 128 0.00 -10.22 -0.94
CA GLY A 128 0.10 -11.10 -2.10
C GLY A 128 0.28 -10.34 -3.41
N LEU A 129 -0.75 -9.61 -3.83
CA LEU A 129 -0.76 -8.77 -5.04
C LEU A 129 -1.23 -7.37 -4.66
N ARG A 130 -0.29 -6.45 -4.50
CA ARG A 130 -0.56 -5.03 -4.25
C ARG A 130 -0.59 -4.27 -5.57
N ILE A 131 -1.66 -3.50 -5.80
CA ILE A 131 -1.80 -2.61 -6.94
C ILE A 131 -2.14 -1.24 -6.40
N GLU A 132 -1.35 -0.23 -6.73
CA GLU A 132 -1.45 1.08 -6.11
C GLU A 132 -1.55 2.19 -7.15
N GLY A 133 -2.54 3.08 -6.99
CA GLY A 133 -2.72 4.27 -7.82
C GLY A 133 -3.12 4.00 -9.27
N SER A 134 -3.49 2.78 -9.64
CA SER A 134 -3.72 2.36 -11.01
C SER A 134 -5.14 2.61 -11.47
N ASN A 135 -5.30 3.05 -12.71
CA ASN A 135 -6.58 3.13 -13.39
C ASN A 135 -6.74 1.98 -14.39
N GLY A 136 -7.78 1.15 -14.21
CA GLY A 136 -7.99 -0.02 -15.04
C GLY A 136 -7.27 -1.27 -14.53
N VAL A 137 -7.82 -1.91 -13.51
CA VAL A 137 -7.28 -3.12 -12.87
C VAL A 137 -8.21 -4.29 -13.13
N VAL A 138 -7.68 -5.40 -13.65
CA VAL A 138 -8.41 -6.66 -13.77
C VAL A 138 -7.62 -7.79 -13.13
N ILE A 139 -8.21 -8.41 -12.11
CA ILE A 139 -7.70 -9.62 -11.46
C ILE A 139 -8.74 -10.71 -11.67
N ARG A 140 -8.38 -11.75 -12.40
CA ARG A 140 -9.31 -12.85 -12.68
C ARG A 140 -8.63 -14.21 -12.61
N ARG A 141 -9.27 -15.17 -11.97
CA ARG A 141 -8.73 -16.52 -11.83
C ARG A 141 -7.29 -16.51 -11.28
N VAL A 142 -7.09 -15.65 -10.23
CA VAL A 142 -5.84 -15.58 -9.46
C VAL A 142 -6.09 -16.19 -8.08
N ARG A 143 -5.17 -17.03 -7.61
CA ARG A 143 -5.21 -17.56 -6.24
C ARG A 143 -4.08 -16.95 -5.43
N VAL A 144 -4.41 -16.40 -4.26
CA VAL A 144 -3.42 -16.03 -3.25
C VAL A 144 -3.61 -16.89 -2.02
N GLU A 145 -2.56 -17.52 -1.54
CA GLU A 145 -2.67 -18.47 -0.43
C GLU A 145 -1.42 -18.49 0.43
N TRP A 146 -1.62 -18.41 1.76
CA TRP A 146 -0.60 -18.78 2.74
C TRP A 146 -0.81 -20.25 3.11
N THR A 147 0.10 -21.12 2.65
CA THR A 147 -0.09 -22.58 2.67
C THR A 147 -0.08 -23.19 4.06
N ASN A 148 0.42 -22.48 5.07
CA ASN A 148 0.39 -22.88 6.47
C ASN A 148 -1.00 -22.71 7.14
N GLY A 149 -1.95 -22.09 6.43
CA GLY A 149 -3.28 -21.74 6.95
C GLY A 149 -3.29 -20.46 7.79
N PRO A 150 -4.39 -20.18 8.55
CA PRO A 150 -4.54 -18.96 9.32
C PRO A 150 -3.43 -18.78 10.37
N ASP A 151 -2.67 -17.67 10.25
CA ASP A 151 -1.60 -17.31 11.19
C ASP A 151 -1.44 -15.78 11.19
N GLU A 152 -1.19 -15.19 12.37
CA GLU A 152 -0.99 -13.75 12.53
C GLU A 152 0.27 -13.21 11.85
N HIS A 153 1.20 -14.08 11.47
CA HIS A 153 2.44 -13.74 10.75
C HIS A 153 2.29 -13.81 9.22
N ASN A 154 1.14 -14.23 8.72
CA ASN A 154 0.86 -14.17 7.28
C ASN A 154 0.76 -12.71 6.83
N GLY A 155 0.94 -12.46 5.54
CA GLY A 155 0.70 -11.13 4.97
C GLY A 155 -0.72 -10.63 5.25
N ALA A 156 -0.87 -9.32 5.28
CA ALA A 156 -2.13 -8.69 5.62
C ALA A 156 -3.19 -8.93 4.55
N TYR A 157 -2.88 -8.61 3.31
CA TYR A 157 -3.83 -8.61 2.20
C TYR A 157 -3.46 -9.60 1.10
N GLY A 158 -4.45 -10.35 0.61
CA GLY A 158 -4.23 -11.26 -0.51
C GLY A 158 -4.26 -10.53 -1.86
N LEU A 159 -5.41 -10.05 -2.28
CA LEU A 159 -5.58 -9.16 -3.44
C LEU A 159 -5.82 -7.75 -2.91
N TYR A 160 -4.92 -6.82 -3.24
CA TYR A 160 -4.84 -5.52 -2.60
C TYR A 160 -4.75 -4.35 -3.60
N PRO A 161 -5.83 -4.00 -4.33
CA PRO A 161 -5.93 -2.71 -4.98
C PRO A 161 -6.18 -1.58 -3.96
N VAL A 162 -5.37 -0.52 -4.01
CA VAL A 162 -5.47 0.66 -3.16
C VAL A 162 -5.23 1.92 -3.99
N LEU A 163 -6.00 2.99 -3.71
CA LEU A 163 -5.95 4.25 -4.48
C LEU A 163 -6.22 4.05 -5.99
N CYS A 164 -6.94 2.97 -6.35
CA CYS A 164 -7.17 2.58 -7.74
C CYS A 164 -8.52 3.09 -8.26
N GLU A 165 -8.64 3.12 -9.59
CA GLU A 165 -9.89 3.41 -10.28
C GLU A 165 -10.20 2.31 -11.31
N ASN A 166 -11.50 2.01 -11.53
CA ASN A 166 -11.95 1.00 -12.48
C ASN A 166 -11.40 -0.40 -12.20
N VAL A 167 -11.73 -0.94 -11.02
CA VAL A 167 -11.23 -2.23 -10.51
C VAL A 167 -12.23 -3.35 -10.75
N LEU A 168 -11.78 -4.45 -11.35
CA LEU A 168 -12.51 -5.71 -11.50
C LEU A 168 -11.74 -6.85 -10.85
N ILE A 169 -12.35 -7.51 -9.86
CA ILE A 169 -11.82 -8.74 -9.24
C ILE A 169 -12.87 -9.84 -9.42
N GLU A 170 -12.55 -10.89 -10.18
CA GLU A 170 -13.51 -11.94 -10.49
C GLU A 170 -12.89 -13.34 -10.50
N ASP A 171 -13.72 -14.34 -10.18
CA ASP A 171 -13.40 -15.78 -10.28
C ASP A 171 -12.09 -16.18 -9.58
N SER A 172 -11.69 -15.43 -8.54
CA SER A 172 -10.41 -15.56 -7.84
C SER A 172 -10.57 -16.21 -6.46
N VAL A 173 -9.48 -16.68 -5.87
CA VAL A 173 -9.46 -17.41 -4.60
C VAL A 173 -8.44 -16.78 -3.65
N VAL A 174 -8.83 -16.50 -2.40
CA VAL A 174 -7.88 -16.01 -1.39
C VAL A 174 -8.02 -16.75 -0.07
N LYS A 175 -6.86 -17.16 0.51
CA LYS A 175 -6.81 -17.94 1.76
C LYS A 175 -5.66 -17.54 2.66
N GLY A 176 -5.97 -17.37 3.94
CA GLY A 176 -4.97 -17.27 5.01
C GLY A 176 -4.48 -15.87 5.31
N ALA A 177 -5.04 -14.82 4.72
CA ALA A 177 -4.67 -13.43 4.99
C ALA A 177 -4.92 -13.06 6.45
N SER A 178 -3.94 -12.40 7.10
CA SER A 178 -4.02 -12.01 8.51
C SER A 178 -4.84 -10.74 8.73
N ASP A 179 -5.29 -10.11 7.66
CA ASP A 179 -6.22 -8.99 7.62
C ASP A 179 -7.36 -9.32 6.64
N ALA A 180 -7.32 -8.91 5.40
CA ALA A 180 -8.38 -9.21 4.44
C ALA A 180 -7.89 -10.07 3.25
N GLY A 181 -8.68 -11.09 2.89
CA GLY A 181 -8.41 -11.89 1.71
C GLY A 181 -8.44 -11.05 0.45
N ILE A 182 -9.57 -10.41 0.19
CA ILE A 182 -9.73 -9.42 -0.87
C ILE A 182 -9.98 -8.08 -0.20
N TYR A 183 -9.04 -7.16 -0.37
CA TYR A 183 -9.15 -5.79 0.11
C TYR A 183 -9.16 -4.82 -1.08
N VAL A 184 -10.10 -3.89 -1.09
CA VAL A 184 -10.08 -2.75 -2.01
C VAL A 184 -10.28 -1.49 -1.19
N GLY A 185 -9.23 -0.69 -1.07
CA GLY A 185 -9.20 0.50 -0.23
C GLY A 185 -9.03 1.79 -1.02
N GLN A 186 -9.67 2.86 -0.56
CA GLN A 186 -9.50 4.24 -1.06
C GLN A 186 -9.62 4.33 -2.60
N SER A 187 -10.45 3.48 -3.19
CA SER A 187 -10.56 3.25 -4.63
C SER A 187 -11.95 3.63 -5.14
N LYS A 188 -12.11 3.72 -6.48
CA LYS A 188 -13.38 4.13 -7.12
C LYS A 188 -13.77 3.22 -8.25
N HIS A 189 -15.09 3.07 -8.48
CA HIS A 189 -15.67 2.26 -9.56
C HIS A 189 -15.18 0.80 -9.52
N ILE A 190 -15.69 0.06 -8.54
CA ILE A 190 -15.16 -1.25 -8.14
C ILE A 190 -16.21 -2.34 -8.41
N ILE A 191 -15.80 -3.46 -8.99
CA ILE A 191 -16.61 -4.69 -9.12
C ILE A 191 -15.83 -5.86 -8.53
N ILE A 192 -16.39 -6.49 -7.49
CA ILE A 192 -15.85 -7.71 -6.85
C ILE A 192 -16.90 -8.81 -7.00
N ARG A 193 -16.64 -9.81 -7.84
CA ARG A 193 -17.66 -10.82 -8.14
C ARG A 193 -17.13 -12.23 -8.30
N ASN A 194 -17.96 -13.21 -7.93
CA ASN A 194 -17.72 -14.65 -8.12
C ASN A 194 -16.43 -15.18 -7.47
N ASN A 195 -15.92 -14.51 -6.44
CA ASN A 195 -14.69 -14.91 -5.76
C ASN A 195 -14.96 -15.86 -4.59
N LEU A 196 -13.95 -16.63 -4.22
CA LEU A 196 -13.92 -17.44 -2.99
C LEU A 196 -12.89 -16.82 -2.03
N ALA A 197 -13.36 -16.39 -0.85
CA ALA A 197 -12.51 -15.93 0.25
C ALA A 197 -12.74 -16.83 1.47
N GLU A 198 -11.70 -17.57 1.88
CA GLU A 198 -11.83 -18.49 2.99
C GLU A 198 -10.60 -18.55 3.90
N TYR A 199 -10.83 -18.73 5.21
CA TYR A 199 -9.80 -18.81 6.23
C TYR A 199 -8.95 -17.53 6.39
N ASN A 200 -9.52 -16.37 6.07
CA ASN A 200 -8.92 -15.05 6.31
C ASN A 200 -9.51 -14.44 7.61
N VAL A 201 -8.99 -13.32 8.05
CA VAL A 201 -9.68 -12.52 9.09
C VAL A 201 -10.91 -11.87 8.46
N ALA A 202 -10.77 -10.94 7.55
CA ALA A 202 -11.88 -10.51 6.70
C ALA A 202 -11.86 -11.31 5.39
N GLY A 203 -13.00 -11.83 4.94
CA GLY A 203 -13.07 -12.49 3.65
C GLY A 203 -12.90 -11.50 2.51
N ILE A 204 -13.78 -10.50 2.48
CA ILE A 204 -13.78 -9.38 1.53
C ILE A 204 -13.95 -8.09 2.32
N GLU A 205 -13.14 -7.08 2.04
CA GLU A 205 -13.20 -5.77 2.65
C GLU A 205 -13.18 -4.67 1.58
N VAL A 206 -14.11 -3.73 1.71
CA VAL A 206 -14.16 -2.50 0.92
C VAL A 206 -14.06 -1.35 1.91
N GLU A 207 -12.93 -0.63 1.88
CA GLU A 207 -12.61 0.39 2.86
C GLU A 207 -12.41 1.76 2.19
N ASN A 208 -13.03 2.80 2.76
CA ASN A 208 -12.94 4.18 2.28
C ASN A 208 -13.05 4.29 0.74
N SER A 209 -13.92 3.49 0.14
CA SER A 209 -14.03 3.34 -1.32
C SER A 209 -15.39 3.81 -1.82
N GLN A 210 -15.43 4.22 -3.09
CA GLN A 210 -16.60 4.85 -3.67
C GLN A 210 -17.11 4.08 -4.89
N TYR A 211 -18.44 3.88 -4.97
CA TYR A 211 -19.09 3.19 -6.09
C TYR A 211 -18.60 1.75 -6.26
N ALA A 212 -18.90 0.89 -5.30
CA ALA A 212 -18.53 -0.52 -5.32
C ALA A 212 -19.74 -1.45 -5.49
N ASP A 213 -19.60 -2.47 -6.34
CA ASP A 213 -20.54 -3.59 -6.51
C ASP A 213 -19.85 -4.89 -6.07
N VAL A 214 -20.32 -5.47 -4.97
CA VAL A 214 -19.82 -6.74 -4.41
C VAL A 214 -20.90 -7.80 -4.56
N TYR A 215 -20.75 -8.76 -5.49
CA TYR A 215 -21.81 -9.73 -5.76
C TYR A 215 -21.34 -11.09 -6.24
N GLY A 216 -22.16 -12.12 -5.96
CA GLY A 216 -21.89 -13.49 -6.39
C GLY A 216 -20.72 -14.16 -5.68
N ASN A 217 -20.13 -13.53 -4.63
CA ASN A 217 -19.00 -14.06 -3.92
C ASN A 217 -19.39 -15.10 -2.86
N LEU A 218 -18.46 -16.01 -2.56
CA LEU A 218 -18.52 -16.92 -1.44
C LEU A 218 -17.47 -16.55 -0.39
N ALA A 219 -17.92 -15.96 0.73
CA ALA A 219 -17.08 -15.69 1.89
C ALA A 219 -17.39 -16.73 2.98
N GLN A 220 -16.48 -17.67 3.21
CA GLN A 220 -16.75 -18.77 4.15
C GLN A 220 -15.55 -19.05 5.04
N ASN A 221 -15.84 -19.51 6.28
CA ASN A 221 -14.82 -19.91 7.23
C ASN A 221 -13.78 -18.81 7.56
N ASN A 222 -14.12 -17.53 7.36
CA ASN A 222 -13.31 -16.40 7.82
C ASN A 222 -13.66 -16.04 9.27
N THR A 223 -13.04 -15.04 9.84
CA THR A 223 -13.49 -14.43 11.11
C THR A 223 -14.71 -13.55 10.86
N GLY A 224 -14.64 -12.65 9.88
CA GLY A 224 -15.74 -11.87 9.30
C GLY A 224 -15.87 -12.17 7.80
N GLY A 225 -17.11 -12.18 7.27
CA GLY A 225 -17.34 -12.56 5.87
C GLY A 225 -17.06 -11.41 4.90
N ILE A 226 -17.91 -10.37 4.92
CA ILE A 226 -17.80 -9.19 4.06
C ILE A 226 -17.87 -7.94 4.93
N LEU A 227 -16.89 -7.05 4.82
CA LEU A 227 -16.76 -5.83 5.60
C LEU A 227 -16.82 -4.61 4.67
N ILE A 228 -17.59 -3.59 5.08
CA ILE A 228 -17.69 -2.31 4.38
C ILE A 228 -17.38 -1.23 5.40
N PHE A 229 -16.18 -0.68 5.33
CA PHE A 229 -15.61 0.18 6.36
C PHE A 229 -15.32 1.58 5.82
N ASP A 230 -15.47 2.55 6.71
CA ASP A 230 -14.92 3.88 6.58
C ASP A 230 -14.11 4.20 7.84
N LEU A 231 -12.84 4.55 7.65
CA LEU A 231 -11.89 4.82 8.72
C LEU A 231 -11.37 6.26 8.64
N PRO A 232 -11.05 6.87 9.79
CA PRO A 232 -10.53 8.22 9.81
C PRO A 232 -9.09 8.31 9.31
N GLY A 233 -8.71 9.50 8.83
CA GLY A 233 -7.33 9.82 8.45
C GLY A 233 -6.85 9.16 7.17
N LEU A 234 -7.77 8.72 6.31
CA LEU A 234 -7.49 8.19 4.98
C LEU A 234 -7.81 9.22 3.89
N THR A 235 -7.38 8.96 2.66
CA THR A 235 -7.41 9.93 1.56
C THR A 235 -8.82 10.32 1.10
N GLN A 236 -9.82 9.51 1.38
CA GLN A 236 -11.23 9.76 1.02
C GLN A 236 -12.21 9.05 1.95
N GLU A 237 -13.46 9.52 1.97
CA GLU A 237 -14.57 8.86 2.65
C GLU A 237 -15.20 7.79 1.76
N GLY A 238 -15.68 6.68 2.38
CA GLY A 238 -16.33 5.57 1.69
C GLY A 238 -17.84 5.78 1.54
N HIS A 239 -18.38 5.53 0.33
CA HIS A 239 -19.81 5.61 0.08
C HIS A 239 -20.27 4.87 -1.19
N HIS A 240 -21.58 4.68 -1.33
CA HIS A 240 -22.22 4.08 -2.51
C HIS A 240 -21.76 2.64 -2.82
N THR A 241 -21.81 1.77 -1.81
CA THR A 241 -21.47 0.35 -1.95
C THR A 241 -22.74 -0.51 -2.00
N ARG A 242 -22.85 -1.41 -3.01
CA ARG A 242 -23.91 -2.41 -3.10
C ARG A 242 -23.33 -3.80 -2.86
N VAL A 243 -23.97 -4.54 -1.95
CA VAL A 243 -23.58 -5.91 -1.58
C VAL A 243 -24.76 -6.83 -1.84
N TYR A 244 -24.72 -7.66 -2.90
CA TYR A 244 -25.88 -8.43 -3.30
C TYR A 244 -25.54 -9.79 -3.91
N ASN A 245 -26.46 -10.74 -3.80
CA ASN A 245 -26.29 -12.11 -4.31
C ASN A 245 -25.02 -12.82 -3.80
N ASN A 246 -24.45 -12.42 -2.63
CA ASN A 246 -23.32 -13.12 -2.04
C ASN A 246 -23.78 -14.23 -1.11
N THR A 247 -22.87 -15.16 -0.84
CA THR A 247 -23.01 -16.18 0.20
C THR A 247 -21.94 -15.97 1.26
N SER A 248 -22.36 -15.54 2.46
CA SER A 248 -21.46 -15.33 3.62
C SER A 248 -21.81 -16.33 4.72
N ILE A 249 -21.01 -17.42 4.82
CA ILE A 249 -21.40 -18.57 5.64
C ILE A 249 -20.27 -19.07 6.54
N ASN A 250 -20.65 -19.45 7.77
CA ASN A 250 -19.76 -20.14 8.72
C ASN A 250 -18.46 -19.36 9.01
N ASN A 251 -18.49 -18.04 8.98
CA ASN A 251 -17.33 -17.20 9.26
C ASN A 251 -17.02 -17.20 10.77
N ASN A 252 -16.53 -18.32 11.27
CA ASN A 252 -16.32 -18.62 12.68
C ASN A 252 -14.85 -18.96 13.01
N THR A 253 -13.91 -18.70 12.11
CA THR A 253 -12.48 -18.82 12.39
C THR A 253 -12.09 -17.81 13.46
N LYS A 254 -11.36 -18.26 14.49
CA LYS A 254 -10.89 -17.36 15.54
C LYS A 254 -10.13 -16.20 14.90
N ASN A 255 -10.41 -14.99 15.35
CA ASN A 255 -9.68 -13.81 14.87
C ASN A 255 -8.18 -13.98 15.16
N PHE A 256 -7.37 -13.90 14.13
CA PHE A 256 -5.92 -14.03 14.19
C PHE A 256 -5.19 -12.80 13.60
N ALA A 257 -5.91 -11.68 13.45
CA ALA A 257 -5.29 -10.42 13.08
C ALA A 257 -4.22 -10.04 14.11
N PRO A 258 -3.10 -9.47 13.68
CA PRO A 258 -2.15 -8.85 14.59
C PRO A 258 -2.85 -7.79 15.44
N ALA A 259 -2.44 -7.64 16.70
CA ALA A 259 -3.03 -6.63 17.56
C ALA A 259 -2.77 -5.23 16.99
N GLY A 260 -3.70 -4.31 17.24
CA GLY A 260 -3.66 -2.94 16.70
C GLY A 260 -4.43 -2.76 15.39
N ASN A 261 -4.52 -3.77 14.54
CA ASN A 261 -5.28 -3.68 13.29
C ASN A 261 -6.79 -3.59 13.57
N ILE A 262 -7.50 -2.76 12.79
CA ILE A 262 -8.94 -2.53 12.97
C ILE A 262 -9.76 -3.82 12.83
N VAL A 263 -9.38 -4.70 11.90
CA VAL A 263 -10.05 -6.00 11.72
C VAL A 263 -9.88 -6.94 12.92
N GLY A 264 -8.88 -6.69 13.77
CA GLY A 264 -8.74 -7.38 15.06
C GLY A 264 -9.93 -7.15 15.99
N LYS A 265 -10.66 -6.05 15.80
CA LYS A 265 -11.88 -5.69 16.55
C LYS A 265 -13.15 -6.35 16.00
N VAL A 266 -13.08 -6.93 14.79
CA VAL A 266 -14.21 -7.64 14.17
C VAL A 266 -14.53 -8.91 14.98
N PRO A 267 -15.78 -9.06 15.45
CA PRO A 267 -16.16 -10.25 16.21
C PRO A 267 -16.08 -11.51 15.37
N THR A 268 -15.42 -12.54 15.87
CA THR A 268 -15.52 -13.88 15.26
C THR A 268 -16.97 -14.29 15.10
N GLY A 269 -17.35 -14.78 13.94
CA GLY A 269 -18.72 -15.17 13.66
C GLY A 269 -19.60 -14.04 13.12
N THR A 270 -19.00 -13.09 12.45
CA THR A 270 -19.67 -11.99 11.72
C THR A 270 -19.91 -12.37 10.27
N GLY A 271 -21.14 -12.27 9.80
CA GLY A 271 -21.48 -12.50 8.39
C GLY A 271 -21.13 -11.31 7.51
N LEU A 272 -21.75 -10.17 7.76
CA LEU A 272 -21.44 -8.87 7.15
C LEU A 272 -21.29 -7.82 8.25
N MET A 273 -20.45 -6.79 8.00
CA MET A 273 -20.34 -5.66 8.90
C MET A 273 -20.19 -4.37 8.12
N ILE A 274 -20.92 -3.34 8.56
CA ILE A 274 -20.75 -1.96 8.10
C ILE A 274 -20.20 -1.16 9.27
N LEU A 275 -19.15 -0.38 9.03
CA LEU A 275 -18.55 0.53 9.98
C LEU A 275 -18.46 1.92 9.39
N ALA A 276 -19.23 2.86 9.92
CA ALA A 276 -19.24 4.30 9.57
C ALA A 276 -19.51 4.66 8.09
N THR A 277 -19.57 3.70 7.17
CA THR A 277 -19.77 3.92 5.73
C THR A 277 -21.20 4.33 5.41
N ASP A 278 -21.34 5.31 4.51
CA ASP A 278 -22.61 5.84 4.03
C ASP A 278 -23.09 5.17 2.74
N TYR A 279 -24.41 5.28 2.48
CA TYR A 279 -25.03 4.83 1.23
C TYR A 279 -24.71 3.38 0.88
N VAL A 280 -25.02 2.43 1.78
CA VAL A 280 -24.81 0.99 1.57
C VAL A 280 -26.14 0.29 1.30
N ASP A 281 -26.25 -0.44 0.17
CA ASP A 281 -27.45 -1.23 -0.21
C ASP A 281 -27.13 -2.74 -0.19
N ILE A 282 -27.71 -3.48 0.76
CA ILE A 282 -27.43 -4.90 1.02
C ILE A 282 -28.68 -5.72 0.76
N TYR A 283 -28.70 -6.53 -0.31
CA TYR A 283 -29.89 -7.27 -0.71
C TYR A 283 -29.59 -8.61 -1.39
N ASP A 284 -30.56 -9.50 -1.35
CA ASP A 284 -30.49 -10.83 -1.99
C ASP A 284 -29.28 -11.68 -1.57
N ASN A 285 -28.68 -11.44 -0.38
CA ASN A 285 -27.57 -12.25 0.12
C ASN A 285 -28.05 -13.44 0.95
N VAL A 286 -27.23 -14.48 0.99
CA VAL A 286 -27.37 -15.63 1.91
C VAL A 286 -26.35 -15.51 3.02
N VAL A 287 -26.80 -15.18 4.24
CA VAL A 287 -25.92 -14.92 5.40
C VAL A 287 -26.28 -15.85 6.54
N THR A 288 -25.62 -17.00 6.59
CA THR A 288 -26.03 -18.06 7.50
C THR A 288 -24.86 -18.75 8.21
N GLY A 289 -25.14 -19.38 9.36
CA GLY A 289 -24.14 -20.16 10.09
C GLY A 289 -23.08 -19.33 10.83
N ASN A 290 -23.16 -18.01 10.78
CA ASN A 290 -22.28 -17.10 11.49
C ASN A 290 -22.75 -17.01 12.96
N LYS A 291 -21.83 -17.07 13.92
CA LYS A 291 -22.18 -17.36 15.31
C LYS A 291 -22.49 -16.13 16.15
N THR A 292 -21.91 -14.99 15.78
CA THR A 292 -22.10 -13.72 16.52
C THR A 292 -23.21 -12.88 15.94
N GLY A 293 -23.24 -12.67 14.64
CA GLY A 293 -24.30 -11.92 13.97
C GLY A 293 -24.32 -12.22 12.48
N SER A 294 -25.51 -12.24 11.87
CA SER A 294 -25.56 -12.29 10.40
C SER A 294 -25.10 -10.94 9.83
N MET A 295 -25.53 -9.83 10.44
CA MET A 295 -25.16 -8.49 10.02
C MET A 295 -24.98 -7.55 11.20
N LEU A 296 -23.89 -6.78 11.18
CA LEU A 296 -23.59 -5.75 12.16
C LEU A 296 -23.53 -4.39 11.46
N VAL A 297 -24.11 -3.36 12.08
CA VAL A 297 -23.98 -1.95 11.67
C VAL A 297 -23.50 -1.15 12.85
N SER A 298 -22.36 -0.52 12.72
CA SER A 298 -21.69 0.20 13.80
C SER A 298 -21.22 1.57 13.35
N SER A 299 -21.30 2.53 14.25
CA SER A 299 -20.58 3.78 14.13
C SER A 299 -19.13 3.60 14.57
N TYR A 300 -18.22 4.45 14.08
CA TYR A 300 -16.86 4.51 14.59
C TYR A 300 -16.79 4.96 16.06
N ASN A 301 -17.80 5.71 16.54
CA ASN A 301 -17.93 6.04 17.96
C ASN A 301 -17.95 4.81 18.87
N THR A 302 -18.54 3.70 18.43
CA THR A 302 -18.55 2.46 19.22
C THR A 302 -17.14 1.87 19.35
N VAL A 303 -16.31 1.99 18.32
CA VAL A 303 -14.89 1.60 18.35
C VAL A 303 -14.14 2.45 19.39
N THR A 304 -14.31 3.78 19.34
CA THR A 304 -13.60 4.70 20.25
C THR A 304 -14.01 4.58 21.71
N VAL A 305 -15.27 4.25 21.99
CA VAL A 305 -15.74 3.99 23.38
C VAL A 305 -14.99 2.81 24.00
N ILE A 306 -14.52 1.92 23.19
CA ILE A 306 -13.90 0.67 23.59
C ILE A 306 -12.38 0.86 23.77
N ASP A 307 -11.70 1.48 22.83
CA ASP A 307 -10.22 1.64 22.86
C ASP A 307 -9.74 3.02 23.34
N GLY A 308 -10.66 3.99 23.46
CA GLY A 308 -10.33 5.35 23.92
C GLY A 308 -9.67 6.23 22.87
N THR A 309 -9.57 5.78 21.60
CA THR A 309 -8.99 6.57 20.53
C THR A 309 -9.89 7.77 20.20
N PRO A 310 -9.39 9.01 20.16
CA PRO A 310 -10.22 10.16 19.81
C PRO A 310 -10.63 10.10 18.33
N ILE A 311 -11.81 10.63 18.03
CA ILE A 311 -12.27 10.82 16.66
C ILE A 311 -11.61 12.10 16.14
N PRO A 312 -10.89 12.04 14.99
CA PRO A 312 -10.29 13.22 14.40
C PRO A 312 -11.34 14.27 14.00
N ASP A 313 -10.98 15.54 14.08
CA ASP A 313 -11.83 16.63 13.63
C ASP A 313 -12.11 16.51 12.12
N GLY A 314 -13.38 16.68 11.75
CA GLY A 314 -13.83 16.61 10.34
C GLY A 314 -14.22 15.22 9.85
N TYR A 315 -13.92 14.16 10.57
CA TYR A 315 -14.34 12.80 10.20
C TYR A 315 -15.81 12.53 10.59
N ASP A 316 -16.55 11.87 9.72
CA ASP A 316 -17.92 11.43 9.97
C ASP A 316 -17.97 10.00 10.51
N PRO A 317 -18.20 9.78 11.81
CA PRO A 317 -18.20 8.45 12.40
C PRO A 317 -19.53 7.69 12.27
N TYR A 318 -20.54 8.23 11.59
CA TYR A 318 -21.90 7.69 11.61
C TYR A 318 -22.24 7.01 10.29
N PRO A 319 -22.71 5.74 10.32
CA PRO A 319 -23.26 5.08 9.14
C PRO A 319 -24.65 5.64 8.84
N GLU A 320 -24.87 6.20 7.66
CA GLU A 320 -26.15 6.80 7.22
C GLU A 320 -26.59 6.27 5.84
N PHE A 321 -27.92 6.34 5.55
CA PHE A 321 -28.51 5.95 4.27
C PHE A 321 -28.27 4.47 3.88
N ILE A 322 -28.49 3.54 4.81
CA ILE A 322 -28.26 2.11 4.59
C ILE A 322 -29.59 1.39 4.31
N ASN A 323 -29.61 0.52 3.33
CA ASN A 323 -30.69 -0.43 3.08
C ASN A 323 -30.24 -1.87 3.38
N ILE A 324 -30.99 -2.60 4.17
CA ILE A 324 -30.79 -4.03 4.46
C ILE A 324 -32.11 -4.73 4.15
N ARG A 325 -32.22 -5.37 2.99
CA ARG A 325 -33.49 -5.88 2.50
C ARG A 325 -33.36 -7.19 1.71
N ASP A 326 -34.41 -7.97 1.71
CA ASP A 326 -34.56 -9.18 0.87
C ASP A 326 -33.47 -10.24 1.09
N ASN A 327 -32.72 -10.21 2.22
CA ASN A 327 -31.67 -11.18 2.50
C ASN A 327 -32.21 -12.43 3.19
N LEU A 328 -31.60 -13.57 2.91
CA LEU A 328 -31.77 -14.80 3.67
C LEU A 328 -30.75 -14.84 4.80
N MET A 329 -31.19 -14.53 6.02
CA MET A 329 -30.31 -14.43 7.18
C MET A 329 -30.70 -15.41 8.26
N HIS A 330 -29.75 -16.16 8.79
CA HIS A 330 -29.91 -16.98 9.97
C HIS A 330 -28.58 -17.19 10.66
N ARG A 331 -28.42 -16.55 11.83
CA ARG A 331 -27.22 -16.77 12.62
C ARG A 331 -27.24 -18.20 13.23
N GLN A 332 -26.04 -18.73 13.48
CA GLN A 332 -25.92 -20.02 14.18
C GLN A 332 -26.45 -19.89 15.62
N SER A 333 -27.31 -20.79 16.05
CA SER A 333 -27.84 -20.79 17.41
C SER A 333 -26.74 -21.02 18.46
N GLY A 334 -26.94 -20.47 19.66
CA GLY A 334 -26.03 -20.63 20.79
C GLY A 334 -25.38 -19.31 21.23
N TYR A 335 -24.37 -19.41 22.09
CA TYR A 335 -23.66 -18.27 22.65
C TYR A 335 -22.79 -17.60 21.56
N PRO A 336 -22.80 -16.27 21.44
CA PRO A 336 -21.93 -15.56 20.50
C PRO A 336 -20.47 -15.69 20.93
N TRP A 337 -19.55 -15.53 19.98
CA TRP A 337 -18.13 -15.45 20.33
C TRP A 337 -17.84 -14.12 21.05
N ALA A 338 -17.31 -14.21 22.26
CA ALA A 338 -16.81 -13.03 23.00
C ALA A 338 -15.36 -12.75 22.55
N SER A 339 -15.17 -12.44 21.27
CA SER A 339 -13.88 -12.10 20.68
C SER A 339 -13.98 -10.76 19.99
N GLY A 340 -12.89 -10.00 20.02
CA GLY A 340 -12.95 -8.59 19.67
C GLY A 340 -13.85 -7.82 20.65
N GLU A 341 -13.74 -6.53 20.64
CA GLU A 341 -14.38 -5.65 21.62
C GLU A 341 -15.91 -5.66 21.43
N MET A 342 -16.38 -5.54 20.21
CA MET A 342 -17.82 -5.59 19.93
C MET A 342 -18.42 -6.97 20.21
N GLY A 343 -17.69 -8.06 19.94
CA GLY A 343 -18.14 -9.41 20.31
C GLY A 343 -18.28 -9.59 21.82
N ILE A 344 -17.40 -8.99 22.61
CA ILE A 344 -17.52 -8.95 24.08
C ILE A 344 -18.77 -8.19 24.49
N LEU A 345 -19.07 -7.03 23.88
CA LEU A 345 -20.27 -6.25 24.15
C LEU A 345 -21.55 -7.05 23.83
N ILE A 346 -21.62 -7.68 22.68
CA ILE A 346 -22.75 -8.53 22.27
C ILE A 346 -22.91 -9.71 23.25
N ALA A 347 -21.81 -10.32 23.65
CA ALA A 347 -21.82 -11.43 24.60
C ALA A 347 -22.26 -10.98 26.02
N LEU A 348 -21.83 -9.82 26.46
CA LEU A 348 -22.26 -9.23 27.73
C LEU A 348 -23.75 -8.86 27.72
N ASP A 349 -24.24 -8.25 26.62
CA ASP A 349 -25.67 -7.95 26.47
C ASP A 349 -26.51 -9.23 26.52
N PHE A 350 -26.07 -10.29 25.81
CA PHE A 350 -26.72 -11.59 25.88
C PHE A 350 -26.80 -12.14 27.32
N LEU A 351 -25.72 -12.05 28.10
CA LEU A 351 -25.67 -12.53 29.48
C LEU A 351 -26.54 -11.70 30.45
N ILE A 352 -26.49 -10.38 30.33
CA ILE A 352 -27.18 -9.48 31.23
C ILE A 352 -28.69 -9.52 31.01
N HIS A 353 -29.12 -9.62 29.78
CA HIS A 353 -30.49 -9.47 29.40
C HIS A 353 -31.21 -10.78 29.09
N TRP A 354 -30.49 -11.93 29.07
CA TRP A 354 -31.04 -13.28 28.76
C TRP A 354 -31.82 -13.34 27.44
N LYS A 355 -31.51 -12.49 26.50
CA LYS A 355 -32.16 -12.41 25.19
C LYS A 355 -31.34 -13.16 24.13
N LYS A 356 -32.03 -13.65 23.10
CA LYS A 356 -31.40 -14.25 21.94
C LYS A 356 -30.62 -13.16 21.21
N VAL A 357 -29.41 -13.45 20.77
CA VAL A 357 -28.66 -12.58 19.85
C VAL A 357 -29.45 -12.47 18.54
N SER A 358 -29.59 -11.26 18.05
CA SER A 358 -30.33 -10.96 16.81
C SER A 358 -29.52 -11.31 15.56
N ASP A 359 -30.20 -11.49 14.44
CA ASP A 359 -29.58 -11.70 13.14
C ASP A 359 -28.99 -10.40 12.62
N VAL A 360 -29.73 -9.30 12.72
CA VAL A 360 -29.27 -7.94 12.42
C VAL A 360 -29.06 -7.18 13.72
N ILE A 361 -27.89 -6.62 13.93
CA ILE A 361 -27.53 -5.89 15.13
C ILE A 361 -27.02 -4.50 14.71
N VAL A 362 -27.62 -3.44 15.29
CA VAL A 362 -27.12 -2.06 15.16
C VAL A 362 -26.62 -1.57 16.53
N ASP A 363 -25.59 -0.75 16.56
CA ASP A 363 -25.07 -0.18 17.81
C ASP A 363 -26.01 0.88 18.43
N GLY A 364 -26.84 1.50 17.60
CA GLY A 364 -27.81 2.52 18.04
C GLY A 364 -27.21 3.90 18.27
N VAL A 365 -26.07 4.17 17.67
CA VAL A 365 -25.42 5.49 17.67
C VAL A 365 -25.75 6.20 16.37
N ALA A 366 -26.20 7.45 16.44
CA ALA A 366 -26.54 8.26 15.28
C ALA A 366 -26.24 9.73 15.59
N ARG A 367 -25.97 10.52 14.57
CA ARG A 367 -25.65 11.96 14.67
C ARG A 367 -26.75 12.73 15.41
N ASP A 368 -27.97 12.60 14.96
CA ASP A 368 -29.15 13.28 15.52
C ASP A 368 -30.15 12.28 16.12
N SER A 369 -30.65 11.39 15.26
CA SER A 369 -31.61 10.35 15.63
C SER A 369 -31.54 9.17 14.69
N LEU A 370 -31.91 7.97 15.15
CA LEU A 370 -31.97 6.77 14.34
C LEU A 370 -32.88 6.88 13.09
N ALA A 371 -33.92 7.69 13.18
CA ALA A 371 -34.81 7.93 12.06
C ALA A 371 -34.15 8.82 10.98
N ASN A 372 -33.29 9.75 11.39
CA ASN A 372 -32.54 10.62 10.47
C ASN A 372 -31.36 9.90 9.83
N ALA A 373 -30.74 8.95 10.53
CA ALA A 373 -29.67 8.12 9.99
C ALA A 373 -30.12 7.22 8.81
N GLN A 374 -31.43 6.98 8.68
CA GLN A 374 -32.02 6.22 7.59
C GLN A 374 -31.37 4.84 7.37
N ILE A 375 -31.08 4.12 8.45
CA ILE A 375 -30.72 2.71 8.40
C ILE A 375 -32.02 1.90 8.24
N CYS A 376 -32.34 1.52 7.01
CA CYS A 376 -33.61 0.92 6.63
C CYS A 376 -33.51 -0.62 6.60
N ILE A 377 -34.40 -1.33 7.30
CA ILE A 377 -34.38 -2.80 7.42
C ILE A 377 -35.75 -3.35 7.04
N SER A 378 -35.85 -4.19 6.00
CA SER A 378 -37.09 -4.73 5.52
C SER A 378 -36.92 -6.09 4.84
N GLU A 379 -37.95 -6.92 4.86
CA GLU A 379 -38.12 -8.18 4.11
C GLU A 379 -36.95 -9.21 4.24
N ASN A 380 -36.15 -9.12 5.31
CA ASN A 380 -35.11 -10.11 5.59
C ASN A 380 -35.73 -11.34 6.25
N LYS A 381 -35.45 -12.54 5.75
CA LYS A 381 -36.11 -13.79 6.14
C LYS A 381 -35.12 -14.88 6.54
N HIS A 382 -35.60 -15.79 7.39
CA HIS A 382 -34.97 -17.11 7.57
C HIS A 382 -35.40 -18.06 6.43
N ALA A 383 -34.68 -19.15 6.30
CA ALA A 383 -34.99 -20.17 5.28
C ALA A 383 -36.38 -20.79 5.45
N ASP A 384 -36.96 -20.73 6.64
CA ASP A 384 -38.32 -21.20 6.92
C ASP A 384 -39.41 -20.12 6.70
N GLY A 385 -39.02 -18.96 6.18
CA GLY A 385 -39.91 -17.85 5.82
C GLY A 385 -40.26 -16.91 6.99
N ARG A 386 -39.74 -17.14 8.20
CA ARG A 386 -39.92 -16.21 9.32
C ARG A 386 -39.06 -14.96 9.09
N ASP A 387 -39.48 -13.86 9.67
CA ASP A 387 -38.66 -12.63 9.65
C ASP A 387 -37.38 -12.84 10.44
N SER A 388 -36.29 -12.27 9.95
CA SER A 388 -34.99 -12.21 10.66
C SER A 388 -35.13 -11.33 11.90
N SER A 389 -34.44 -11.68 12.97
CA SER A 389 -34.52 -10.96 14.23
C SER A 389 -33.65 -9.69 14.20
N PHE A 390 -34.15 -8.63 14.84
CA PHE A 390 -33.48 -7.33 14.92
C PHE A 390 -33.11 -7.01 16.38
N GLY A 391 -31.97 -6.34 16.57
CA GLY A 391 -31.51 -5.83 17.85
C GLY A 391 -30.73 -4.55 17.74
N ASN A 392 -31.04 -3.58 18.62
CA ASN A 392 -30.31 -2.35 18.76
C ASN A 392 -29.67 -2.32 20.15
N LEU A 393 -28.32 -2.21 20.19
CA LEU A 393 -27.52 -2.24 21.42
C LEU A 393 -27.65 -0.96 22.26
N ARG A 394 -28.20 0.13 21.68
CA ARG A 394 -28.41 1.42 22.35
C ARG A 394 -27.15 1.96 23.00
N MET A 395 -26.03 1.90 22.30
CA MET A 395 -24.72 2.35 22.83
C MET A 395 -24.70 3.84 23.18
N SER A 396 -25.54 4.66 22.53
CA SER A 396 -25.75 6.07 22.87
C SER A 396 -26.36 6.29 24.28
N GLU A 397 -26.99 5.27 24.86
CA GLU A 397 -27.72 5.34 26.13
C GLU A 397 -26.99 4.61 27.26
N VAL A 398 -25.67 4.52 27.25
CA VAL A 398 -24.88 3.86 28.31
C VAL A 398 -25.21 4.49 29.68
N SER A 399 -25.79 3.70 30.56
CA SER A 399 -26.19 4.20 31.88
C SER A 399 -24.98 4.60 32.72
N SER A 400 -25.13 5.64 33.54
CA SER A 400 -24.08 6.10 34.46
C SER A 400 -23.59 5.02 35.43
N LEU A 401 -24.45 4.02 35.74
CA LEU A 401 -24.10 2.88 36.59
C LEU A 401 -23.10 1.95 35.85
N PHE A 402 -23.34 1.65 34.60
CA PHE A 402 -22.44 0.80 33.78
C PHE A 402 -21.12 1.51 33.47
N LYS A 403 -21.15 2.83 33.18
CA LYS A 403 -19.92 3.66 33.07
C LYS A 403 -19.09 3.58 34.34
N TRP A 404 -19.75 3.70 35.53
CA TRP A 404 -19.08 3.63 36.86
C TRP A 404 -18.48 2.22 37.10
N LEU A 405 -19.09 1.17 36.57
CA LEU A 405 -18.59 -0.21 36.70
C LEU A 405 -17.52 -0.54 35.65
N GLY A 406 -17.16 0.39 34.77
CA GLY A 406 -16.23 0.14 33.64
C GLY A 406 -16.78 -0.82 32.58
N LEU A 407 -18.10 -0.94 32.49
CA LEU A 407 -18.80 -1.80 31.55
C LEU A 407 -19.45 -0.91 30.46
N PRO A 408 -18.90 -0.86 29.23
CA PRO A 408 -19.43 -0.02 28.16
C PRO A 408 -20.68 -0.66 27.50
N VAL A 409 -21.60 -1.19 28.29
CA VAL A 409 -22.88 -1.73 27.83
C VAL A 409 -23.94 -0.65 27.84
N GLY A 410 -24.65 -0.50 26.73
CA GLY A 410 -25.77 0.42 26.57
C GLY A 410 -26.97 0.11 27.45
N GLY A 411 -28.10 0.64 27.08
CA GLY A 411 -29.37 0.28 27.67
C GLY A 411 -29.74 -1.18 27.35
N LEU A 412 -30.97 -1.57 27.76
CA LEU A 412 -31.57 -2.85 27.36
C LEU A 412 -31.62 -2.93 25.82
N LEU A 413 -31.15 -4.06 25.22
CA LEU A 413 -31.32 -4.34 23.83
C LEU A 413 -32.75 -4.04 23.37
N SER A 414 -32.92 -3.13 22.44
CA SER A 414 -34.23 -2.86 21.84
C SER A 414 -34.47 -3.76 20.64
N THR A 415 -35.64 -4.36 20.56
CA THR A 415 -36.13 -5.09 19.40
C THR A 415 -37.15 -4.29 18.60
N ASP A 416 -37.32 -3.00 18.93
CA ASP A 416 -38.20 -2.11 18.19
C ASP A 416 -37.56 -1.72 16.84
N ILE A 417 -38.06 -2.27 15.78
CA ILE A 417 -37.62 -2.02 14.41
C ILE A 417 -38.26 -0.74 13.81
N THR A 418 -39.22 -0.11 14.50
CA THR A 418 -39.99 1.01 13.96
C THR A 418 -39.12 2.16 13.41
N PRO A 419 -38.03 2.59 14.06
CA PRO A 419 -37.16 3.64 13.52
C PRO A 419 -36.47 3.26 12.20
N HIS A 420 -36.43 1.96 11.90
CA HIS A 420 -35.72 1.37 10.74
C HIS A 420 -36.68 0.94 9.62
N GLN A 421 -37.98 1.25 9.76
CA GLN A 421 -39.01 0.97 8.72
C GLN A 421 -39.03 2.11 7.69
N CYS A 422 -38.01 2.18 6.87
CA CYS A 422 -37.88 3.14 5.78
C CYS A 422 -37.37 2.42 4.50
N LEU A 423 -37.14 3.16 3.45
CA LEU A 423 -36.47 2.70 2.23
C LEU A 423 -35.75 3.89 1.59
N ASN A 424 -34.45 3.79 1.47
CA ASN A 424 -33.67 4.75 0.70
C ASN A 424 -33.78 4.43 -0.80
N THR A 425 -33.71 5.46 -1.62
CA THR A 425 -33.71 5.27 -3.09
C THR A 425 -32.46 4.49 -3.50
N PRO A 426 -32.60 3.34 -4.16
CA PRO A 426 -31.45 2.63 -4.71
C PRO A 426 -30.75 3.47 -5.78
N TRP A 427 -29.44 3.32 -5.89
CA TRP A 427 -28.65 3.95 -6.95
C TRP A 427 -28.26 2.98 -8.05
N ASP A 428 -27.79 3.49 -9.18
CA ASP A 428 -27.41 2.70 -10.34
C ASP A 428 -26.17 1.85 -10.03
N GLY A 429 -26.00 0.75 -10.78
CA GLY A 429 -24.84 -0.13 -10.66
C GLY A 429 -23.57 0.50 -11.20
N VAL A 430 -22.45 -0.02 -10.72
CA VAL A 430 -21.14 0.39 -11.19
C VAL A 430 -20.95 0.02 -12.65
N ILE A 431 -20.50 0.98 -13.44
CA ILE A 431 -20.05 0.79 -14.82
C ILE A 431 -18.59 1.23 -14.83
N LEU A 432 -17.69 0.28 -15.14
CA LEU A 432 -16.29 0.59 -15.30
C LEU A 432 -16.08 1.43 -16.56
N ALA A 433 -15.26 2.45 -16.47
CA ALA A 433 -14.89 3.27 -17.60
C ALA A 433 -13.99 2.50 -18.59
N PRO A 434 -13.90 2.92 -19.85
CA PRO A 434 -12.86 2.45 -20.75
C PRO A 434 -11.48 2.70 -20.13
N TRP A 435 -10.57 1.78 -20.38
CA TRP A 435 -9.20 1.94 -19.94
C TRP A 435 -8.51 3.14 -20.57
N PRO A 436 -7.46 3.67 -19.94
CA PRO A 436 -6.59 4.64 -20.58
C PRO A 436 -6.09 4.12 -21.93
N ASP A 437 -5.82 5.00 -22.85
CA ASP A 437 -5.21 4.62 -24.14
C ASP A 437 -3.80 4.06 -23.90
N VAL A 438 -3.41 3.09 -24.74
CA VAL A 438 -2.03 2.55 -24.68
C VAL A 438 -1.07 3.70 -24.95
N PRO A 439 -0.14 4.03 -24.04
CA PRO A 439 0.83 5.07 -24.30
C PRO A 439 1.70 4.71 -25.51
N GLU A 440 2.18 5.71 -26.23
CA GLU A 440 3.15 5.45 -27.28
C GLU A 440 4.38 4.77 -26.68
N PRO A 441 4.88 3.68 -27.29
CA PRO A 441 6.06 3.00 -26.78
C PRO A 441 7.26 3.94 -26.74
N ASP A 442 8.10 3.79 -25.75
CA ASP A 442 9.39 4.47 -25.72
C ASP A 442 10.20 4.13 -26.96
N ILE A 443 11.12 5.02 -27.35
CA ILE A 443 12.02 4.76 -28.47
C ILE A 443 12.86 3.54 -28.12
N GLU A 444 12.67 2.45 -28.84
CA GLU A 444 13.51 1.26 -28.74
C GLU A 444 14.83 1.48 -29.50
N TYR A 445 15.93 1.27 -28.81
CA TYR A 445 17.26 1.26 -29.40
C TYR A 445 17.70 -0.20 -29.59
N THR A 446 18.20 -0.54 -30.73
CA THR A 446 18.83 -1.85 -30.99
C THR A 446 20.10 -2.02 -30.16
N GLU A 447 20.50 -3.26 -29.90
CA GLU A 447 21.77 -3.53 -29.21
C GLU A 447 22.98 -2.86 -29.89
N GLU A 448 22.98 -2.77 -31.24
CA GLU A 448 24.01 -2.08 -32.00
C GLU A 448 24.01 -0.56 -31.76
N GLU A 449 22.82 0.05 -31.66
CA GLU A 449 22.67 1.48 -31.36
C GLU A 449 23.08 1.78 -29.93
N ILE A 450 22.64 0.96 -28.95
CA ILE A 450 23.09 1.08 -27.56
C ILE A 450 24.61 0.96 -27.48
N ALA A 451 25.19 -0.07 -28.10
CA ALA A 451 26.63 -0.24 -28.09
C ALA A 451 27.37 0.95 -28.73
N ALA A 452 26.84 1.51 -29.83
CA ALA A 452 27.41 2.68 -30.49
C ALA A 452 27.37 3.93 -29.62
N LEU A 453 26.21 4.19 -28.98
CA LEU A 453 26.03 5.33 -28.05
C LEU A 453 26.96 5.22 -26.82
N CYS A 454 27.07 4.02 -26.25
CA CYS A 454 27.91 3.77 -25.08
C CYS A 454 29.41 3.75 -25.38
N ALA A 455 29.82 3.39 -26.59
CA ALA A 455 31.23 3.34 -27.00
C ALA A 455 31.76 4.65 -27.65
N ALA A 456 30.93 5.71 -27.67
CA ALA A 456 31.35 6.98 -28.31
C ALA A 456 32.65 7.52 -27.67
N GLU A 457 33.68 7.80 -28.51
CA GLU A 457 34.95 8.33 -28.04
C GLU A 457 34.87 9.83 -27.69
N GLY A 458 35.65 10.25 -26.71
CA GLY A 458 35.71 11.65 -26.30
C GLY A 458 36.20 11.83 -24.86
N THR A 459 36.40 13.08 -24.45
CA THR A 459 36.84 13.46 -23.09
C THR A 459 35.78 14.23 -22.32
N THR A 460 34.69 14.65 -22.96
CA THR A 460 33.56 15.33 -22.32
C THR A 460 32.47 14.33 -21.98
N VAL A 461 31.54 14.70 -21.11
CA VAL A 461 30.36 13.93 -20.80
C VAL A 461 29.68 13.42 -22.07
N ASN A 462 29.33 12.16 -22.10
CA ASN A 462 28.63 11.52 -23.21
C ASN A 462 27.11 11.68 -23.05
N SER A 463 26.60 12.87 -23.29
CA SER A 463 25.18 13.16 -23.15
C SER A 463 24.28 12.44 -24.16
N GLU A 464 24.84 11.98 -25.32
CA GLU A 464 24.10 11.18 -26.28
C GLU A 464 23.72 9.80 -25.72
N ALA A 465 24.52 9.27 -24.79
CA ALA A 465 24.25 8.00 -24.12
C ALA A 465 23.15 8.09 -23.01
N PHE A 466 22.73 9.29 -22.61
CA PHE A 466 21.72 9.44 -21.54
C PHE A 466 20.33 8.87 -21.90
N VAL A 467 20.09 8.63 -23.19
CA VAL A 467 18.83 8.06 -23.66
C VAL A 467 18.79 6.52 -23.54
N VAL A 468 19.93 5.88 -23.24
CA VAL A 468 20.05 4.41 -23.13
C VAL A 468 20.71 4.00 -21.82
N ASP A 469 20.56 2.74 -21.45
CA ASP A 469 21.18 2.13 -20.27
C ASP A 469 22.51 1.49 -20.67
N CYS A 470 23.61 2.20 -20.48
CA CYS A 470 24.93 1.67 -20.81
C CYS A 470 25.38 0.58 -19.84
N PRO A 471 26.00 -0.51 -20.32
CA PRO A 471 26.49 -1.59 -19.44
C PRO A 471 27.54 -1.15 -18.43
N LEU A 472 28.36 -0.14 -18.77
CA LEU A 472 29.45 0.38 -17.92
C LEU A 472 29.22 1.85 -17.57
N LEU A 473 29.52 2.21 -16.34
CA LEU A 473 29.44 3.59 -15.86
C LEU A 473 30.35 4.53 -16.66
N SER A 474 31.55 4.10 -17.00
CA SER A 474 32.54 4.89 -17.76
C SER A 474 32.02 5.34 -19.13
N SER A 475 31.02 4.65 -19.70
CA SER A 475 30.41 5.01 -20.99
C SER A 475 29.80 6.42 -21.00
N TYR A 476 29.32 6.89 -19.86
CA TYR A 476 28.75 8.24 -19.71
C TYR A 476 29.81 9.32 -19.52
N ARG A 477 31.04 8.96 -19.18
CA ARG A 477 32.15 9.88 -18.91
C ARG A 477 31.80 11.00 -17.90
N LEU A 478 31.08 10.62 -16.86
CA LEU A 478 30.64 11.53 -15.78
C LEU A 478 31.80 11.93 -14.84
N PHE A 479 32.87 11.15 -14.79
CA PHE A 479 34.01 11.35 -13.88
C PHE A 479 35.29 11.54 -14.69
N ASP A 480 36.21 12.38 -14.21
CA ASP A 480 37.51 12.61 -14.84
C ASP A 480 38.38 11.35 -14.78
N ASP A 481 38.27 10.59 -13.72
CA ASP A 481 38.84 9.25 -13.57
C ASP A 481 37.71 8.25 -13.26
N ALA A 482 37.42 7.39 -14.21
CA ALA A 482 36.38 6.37 -14.04
C ALA A 482 36.68 5.36 -12.92
N SER A 483 37.94 5.24 -12.52
CA SER A 483 38.36 4.38 -11.41
C SER A 483 38.11 5.01 -10.02
N ASP A 484 37.79 6.29 -9.95
CA ASP A 484 37.48 7.00 -8.69
C ASP A 484 36.27 7.94 -8.82
N PRO A 485 35.02 7.38 -8.76
CA PRO A 485 33.79 8.15 -8.85
C PRO A 485 33.49 8.99 -7.58
N THR A 486 34.44 9.14 -6.67
CA THR A 486 34.34 10.00 -5.51
C THR A 486 34.96 11.37 -5.75
N GLN A 487 35.78 11.50 -6.81
CA GLN A 487 36.46 12.73 -7.18
C GLN A 487 35.71 13.50 -8.26
N ASN A 488 36.29 14.63 -8.64
CA ASN A 488 35.66 15.58 -9.53
C ASN A 488 35.06 14.95 -10.77
N ALA A 489 33.84 15.29 -10.92
CA ALA A 489 33.04 14.99 -12.06
C ALA A 489 33.45 15.86 -13.26
N ASN A 490 33.47 15.27 -14.43
CA ASN A 490 33.70 15.91 -15.70
C ASN A 490 32.58 16.91 -16.01
N GLY A 491 32.69 18.14 -15.48
CA GLY A 491 31.67 19.19 -15.58
C GLY A 491 30.50 19.09 -14.60
N GLY A 492 30.50 18.14 -13.70
CA GLY A 492 29.52 18.03 -12.64
C GLY A 492 29.85 18.90 -11.44
N VAL A 493 28.83 19.31 -10.69
CA VAL A 493 28.96 20.12 -9.48
C VAL A 493 28.68 19.23 -8.26
N PHE A 494 29.61 19.22 -7.32
CA PHE A 494 29.44 18.52 -6.04
C PHE A 494 28.32 19.17 -5.22
N TYR A 495 27.58 18.36 -4.48
CA TYR A 495 26.65 18.84 -3.46
C TYR A 495 26.55 17.85 -2.29
N ASP A 496 26.16 18.35 -1.14
CA ASP A 496 25.87 17.56 0.02
C ASP A 496 24.56 17.99 0.67
N LEU A 497 24.03 17.16 1.56
CA LEU A 497 22.77 17.39 2.26
C LEU A 497 23.04 17.64 3.74
N ILE A 498 22.29 18.57 4.34
CA ILE A 498 22.35 18.84 5.80
C ILE A 498 22.15 17.55 6.59
N SER A 499 21.16 16.75 6.17
CA SER A 499 20.88 15.42 6.75
C SER A 499 20.76 14.41 5.64
N PRO A 500 21.70 13.49 5.45
CA PRO A 500 21.62 12.48 4.40
C PRO A 500 20.73 11.31 4.81
N LEU A 501 20.05 10.71 3.82
CA LEU A 501 19.35 9.42 3.98
C LEU A 501 20.34 8.36 4.48
N PHE A 502 19.98 7.62 5.53
CA PHE A 502 20.77 6.50 6.04
C PHE A 502 20.84 5.36 5.01
N THR A 503 22.01 4.75 4.90
CA THR A 503 22.24 3.56 4.08
C THR A 503 23.40 2.80 4.70
N ASP A 504 23.13 2.04 5.75
CA ASP A 504 24.09 1.17 6.43
C ASP A 504 25.44 1.83 6.77
N TYR A 505 25.44 3.10 7.16
CA TYR A 505 26.62 3.93 7.42
C TYR A 505 27.56 4.13 6.22
N ALA A 506 27.17 3.73 5.00
CA ALA A 506 27.97 4.01 3.82
C ALA A 506 28.10 5.53 3.59
N SER A 507 29.32 5.99 3.31
CA SER A 507 29.59 7.36 2.90
C SER A 507 29.06 7.63 1.51
N LYS A 508 28.74 8.89 1.20
CA LYS A 508 28.07 9.25 -0.05
C LYS A 508 28.71 10.48 -0.68
N TYR A 509 29.06 10.36 -1.95
CA TYR A 509 29.49 11.48 -2.78
C TYR A 509 28.43 11.76 -3.83
N ARG A 510 28.10 13.04 -4.08
CA ARG A 510 27.01 13.42 -4.95
C ARG A 510 27.44 14.48 -5.92
N PHE A 511 27.10 14.28 -7.20
CA PHE A 511 27.35 15.25 -8.27
C PHE A 511 26.09 15.46 -9.08
N VAL A 512 25.87 16.70 -9.49
CA VAL A 512 24.80 17.08 -10.39
C VAL A 512 25.38 17.58 -11.70
N TYR A 513 24.79 17.15 -12.80
CA TYR A 513 25.10 17.58 -14.15
C TYR A 513 23.86 18.21 -14.74
N VAL A 514 24.00 19.45 -15.24
CA VAL A 514 22.94 20.15 -15.97
C VAL A 514 23.48 20.45 -17.37
N PRO A 515 22.71 20.23 -18.44
CA PRO A 515 23.17 20.50 -19.81
C PRO A 515 23.67 21.93 -19.97
N GLU A 516 24.71 22.13 -20.79
CA GLU A 516 25.28 23.45 -21.04
C GLU A 516 24.22 24.44 -21.56
N GLY A 517 24.10 25.58 -20.89
CA GLY A 517 23.12 26.64 -21.20
C GLY A 517 21.72 26.42 -20.62
N GLU A 518 21.45 25.29 -20.00
CA GLU A 518 20.21 25.00 -19.26
C GLU A 518 20.42 25.22 -17.76
N GLN A 519 19.32 25.34 -17.01
CA GLN A 519 19.35 25.53 -15.56
C GLN A 519 18.19 24.80 -14.90
N ALA A 520 18.42 24.22 -13.73
CA ALA A 520 17.36 23.77 -12.86
C ALA A 520 16.58 24.97 -12.31
N THR A 521 15.29 24.80 -12.10
CA THR A 521 14.43 25.87 -11.52
C THR A 521 14.28 25.61 -10.02
N TYR A 522 14.55 26.63 -9.23
CA TYR A 522 14.40 26.61 -7.79
C TYR A 522 12.92 26.51 -7.38
N THR A 523 12.64 25.79 -6.30
CA THR A 523 11.36 25.78 -5.59
C THR A 523 11.61 25.80 -4.07
N ASP A 524 10.71 26.42 -3.30
CA ASP A 524 10.85 26.47 -1.84
C ASP A 524 10.48 25.15 -1.16
N SER A 525 9.46 24.45 -1.64
CA SER A 525 8.79 23.35 -0.93
C SER A 525 9.02 21.96 -1.55
N ASP A 526 9.51 21.89 -2.79
CA ASP A 526 9.69 20.61 -3.49
C ASP A 526 11.12 20.48 -4.04
N ILE A 527 11.38 19.38 -4.72
CA ILE A 527 12.65 19.20 -5.46
C ILE A 527 12.77 20.23 -6.57
N PHE A 528 14.00 20.64 -6.88
CA PHE A 528 14.25 21.52 -8.02
C PHE A 528 13.84 20.85 -9.33
N ASP A 529 13.25 21.66 -10.24
CA ASP A 529 12.87 21.15 -11.57
C ASP A 529 14.07 21.17 -12.52
N PHE A 530 14.54 19.99 -12.88
CA PHE A 530 15.73 19.80 -13.72
C PHE A 530 15.35 19.64 -15.20
N PRO A 531 16.10 20.27 -16.13
CA PRO A 531 15.89 20.10 -17.56
C PRO A 531 16.25 18.65 -18.01
N VAL A 532 15.67 18.24 -19.17
CA VAL A 532 16.01 16.98 -19.81
C VAL A 532 17.52 16.94 -20.12
N GLY A 533 18.15 15.78 -19.86
CA GLY A 533 19.59 15.61 -19.95
C GLY A 533 20.36 15.90 -18.67
N SER A 534 19.68 16.28 -17.58
CA SER A 534 20.31 16.37 -16.27
C SER A 534 20.60 15.00 -15.69
N VAL A 535 21.68 14.87 -14.93
CA VAL A 535 22.07 13.65 -14.23
C VAL A 535 22.43 13.97 -12.78
N ILE A 536 21.95 13.13 -11.87
CA ILE A 536 22.40 13.10 -10.48
C ILE A 536 23.14 11.79 -10.28
N ALA A 537 24.44 11.88 -9.97
CA ALA A 537 25.29 10.73 -9.66
C ALA A 537 25.55 10.65 -8.16
N LYS A 538 25.38 9.47 -7.57
CA LYS A 538 25.55 9.22 -6.15
C LYS A 538 26.43 7.99 -5.94
N THR A 539 27.66 8.18 -5.47
CA THR A 539 28.60 7.11 -5.18
C THR A 539 28.52 6.74 -3.70
N PHE A 540 28.46 5.45 -3.42
CA PHE A 540 28.47 4.89 -2.06
C PHE A 540 29.80 4.20 -1.80
N THR A 541 30.37 4.47 -0.61
CA THR A 541 31.65 3.90 -0.21
C THR A 541 31.60 3.35 1.21
N ALA A 542 32.47 2.40 1.48
CA ALA A 542 32.67 1.79 2.78
C ALA A 542 34.16 1.85 3.18
N GLU A 543 34.48 1.46 4.41
CA GLU A 543 35.84 1.36 4.88
C GLU A 543 36.61 0.21 4.18
N ALA A 544 37.79 0.44 3.66
CA ALA A 544 38.59 -0.60 3.07
C ALA A 544 39.66 -1.15 4.05
N ILE A 545 39.72 -2.45 4.16
CA ILE A 545 40.80 -3.07 4.95
C ILE A 545 42.13 -2.89 4.22
N GLY A 546 42.93 -1.89 4.63
CA GLY A 546 44.25 -1.59 4.04
C GLY A 546 44.28 -0.62 2.89
N HIS A 547 43.15 0.00 2.58
CA HIS A 547 42.97 1.07 1.58
C HIS A 547 42.14 2.21 2.18
N ASP A 548 42.12 3.38 1.57
CA ASP A 548 41.40 4.53 2.11
C ASP A 548 39.88 4.37 2.05
N GLN A 549 39.31 3.75 1.00
CA GLN A 549 37.87 3.48 0.84
C GLN A 549 37.62 2.31 -0.13
N GLN A 550 36.52 1.59 0.08
CA GLN A 550 35.94 0.64 -0.86
C GLN A 550 34.75 1.28 -1.56
N ILE A 551 34.74 1.35 -2.88
CA ILE A 551 33.57 1.77 -3.65
C ILE A 551 32.60 0.59 -3.71
N LEU A 552 31.34 0.80 -3.37
CA LEU A 552 30.29 -0.23 -3.38
C LEU A 552 29.46 -0.15 -4.66
N GLU A 553 28.87 1.02 -4.89
CA GLU A 553 27.96 1.26 -6.01
C GLU A 553 27.95 2.74 -6.42
N VAL A 554 27.48 2.98 -7.64
CA VAL A 554 27.10 4.32 -8.11
C VAL A 554 25.65 4.25 -8.61
N ARG A 555 24.78 5.11 -8.12
CA ARG A 555 23.41 5.25 -8.61
C ARG A 555 23.32 6.52 -9.44
N LEU A 556 22.81 6.37 -10.65
CA LEU A 556 22.50 7.48 -11.53
C LEU A 556 20.98 7.71 -11.54
N LEU A 557 20.57 8.96 -11.44
CA LEU A 557 19.26 9.42 -11.86
C LEU A 557 19.44 10.27 -13.10
N ILE A 558 18.86 9.86 -14.23
CA ILE A 558 18.99 10.54 -15.53
C ILE A 558 17.62 11.09 -15.94
N ARG A 559 17.52 12.39 -16.22
CA ARG A 559 16.31 13.03 -16.69
C ARG A 559 16.18 12.85 -18.21
N ARG A 560 15.39 11.88 -18.64
CA ARG A 560 15.04 11.65 -20.05
C ARG A 560 13.78 12.42 -20.45
N ALA A 561 13.46 12.43 -21.74
CA ALA A 561 12.23 13.04 -22.23
C ALA A 561 10.96 12.36 -21.66
N SER A 562 10.98 11.05 -21.44
CA SER A 562 9.93 10.27 -20.82
C SER A 562 9.86 10.43 -19.29
N GLY A 563 10.85 11.02 -18.64
CA GLY A 563 10.89 11.16 -17.18
C GLY A 563 12.27 10.87 -16.60
N TRP A 564 12.35 10.70 -15.30
CA TRP A 564 13.57 10.27 -14.64
C TRP A 564 13.68 8.74 -14.68
N VAL A 565 14.93 8.25 -14.84
CA VAL A 565 15.25 6.83 -14.68
C VAL A 565 16.33 6.66 -13.64
N GLY A 566 16.23 5.59 -12.83
CA GLY A 566 17.24 5.20 -11.85
C GLY A 566 18.05 4.02 -12.37
N LEU A 567 19.38 4.15 -12.36
CA LEU A 567 20.31 3.12 -12.83
C LEU A 567 21.32 2.77 -11.74
N PRO A 568 21.24 1.59 -11.12
CA PRO A 568 22.24 1.12 -10.17
C PRO A 568 23.45 0.50 -10.88
N TYR A 569 24.63 0.93 -10.52
CA TYR A 569 25.92 0.40 -10.99
C TYR A 569 26.69 -0.19 -9.82
N VAL A 570 27.08 -1.44 -9.90
CA VAL A 570 27.90 -2.11 -8.89
C VAL A 570 29.37 -2.02 -9.28
N TRP A 571 30.19 -1.58 -8.33
CA TRP A 571 31.63 -1.44 -8.57
C TRP A 571 32.32 -2.79 -8.76
N ASN A 572 33.19 -2.86 -9.75
CA ASN A 572 34.00 -4.03 -10.08
C ASN A 572 35.49 -3.68 -10.10
N ASP A 573 36.21 -4.00 -9.03
CA ASP A 573 37.64 -3.73 -8.88
C ASP A 573 38.51 -4.37 -9.97
N THR A 574 38.06 -5.45 -10.59
CA THR A 574 38.84 -6.17 -11.62
C THR A 574 38.94 -5.39 -12.93
N ILE A 575 37.95 -4.52 -13.20
CA ILE A 575 37.92 -3.65 -14.37
C ILE A 575 38.10 -2.18 -14.03
N SER A 576 38.17 -1.83 -12.74
CA SER A 576 38.21 -0.46 -12.22
C SER A 576 37.06 0.41 -12.80
N ASP A 577 35.87 -0.14 -12.83
CA ASP A 577 34.66 0.48 -13.38
C ASP A 577 33.44 -0.12 -12.67
N ALA A 578 32.25 0.39 -12.92
CA ALA A 578 31.00 -0.16 -12.39
C ALA A 578 30.10 -0.71 -13.51
N GLU A 579 29.53 -1.88 -13.26
CA GLU A 579 28.63 -2.59 -14.17
C GLU A 579 27.18 -2.34 -13.80
N LEU A 580 26.31 -2.16 -14.79
CA LEU A 580 24.86 -1.97 -14.58
C LEU A 580 24.26 -3.21 -13.91
N ALA A 581 23.62 -2.99 -12.76
CA ALA A 581 23.04 -4.05 -11.93
C ALA A 581 21.50 -3.99 -11.93
N ASN A 582 20.89 -4.37 -13.05
CA ASN A 582 19.43 -4.35 -13.18
C ASN A 582 18.72 -5.16 -12.07
N GLU A 583 19.30 -6.29 -11.66
CA GLU A 583 18.81 -7.16 -10.59
C GLU A 583 19.40 -6.82 -9.21
N GLY A 584 20.06 -5.66 -9.08
CA GLY A 584 20.74 -5.29 -7.86
C GLY A 584 21.92 -6.20 -7.51
N ALA A 585 22.40 -6.10 -6.29
CA ALA A 585 23.46 -6.97 -5.77
C ALA A 585 23.41 -7.03 -4.24
N VAL A 586 24.01 -8.05 -3.67
CA VAL A 586 24.29 -8.15 -2.22
C VAL A 586 25.80 -8.19 -2.04
N LEU A 587 26.32 -7.19 -1.31
CA LEU A 587 27.76 -7.00 -1.14
C LEU A 587 28.16 -7.18 0.34
N SER A 588 29.41 -7.55 0.58
CA SER A 588 30.01 -7.50 1.90
C SER A 588 30.87 -6.24 2.03
N ALA A 589 30.74 -5.54 3.13
CA ALA A 589 31.46 -4.28 3.39
C ALA A 589 31.85 -4.13 4.86
N MET A 590 32.83 -3.26 5.14
CA MET A 590 33.10 -2.75 6.48
C MET A 590 32.68 -1.29 6.52
N VAL A 591 31.85 -0.92 7.49
CA VAL A 591 31.42 0.48 7.68
C VAL A 591 31.76 0.95 9.09
N SER A 592 31.81 2.26 9.27
CA SER A 592 32.05 2.89 10.58
C SER A 592 30.77 3.62 11.03
N ASN A 593 30.26 3.27 12.22
CA ASN A 593 29.17 4.04 12.81
C ASN A 593 29.64 5.43 13.29
N ASP A 594 28.70 6.25 13.74
CA ASP A 594 29.02 7.62 14.21
C ASP A 594 29.96 7.65 15.43
N ALA A 595 30.08 6.57 16.18
CA ALA A 595 31.06 6.42 17.26
C ALA A 595 32.46 5.99 16.78
N GLY A 596 32.65 5.72 15.49
CA GLY A 596 33.90 5.22 14.91
C GLY A 596 34.10 3.71 15.10
N GLU A 597 33.08 2.96 15.45
CA GLU A 597 33.13 1.52 15.59
C GLU A 597 32.94 0.84 14.25
N LEU A 598 33.82 -0.10 13.91
CA LEU A 598 33.72 -0.86 12.66
C LEU A 598 32.65 -1.94 12.77
N ILE A 599 31.76 -1.95 11.79
CA ILE A 599 30.67 -2.92 11.64
C ILE A 599 30.88 -3.70 10.34
N ALA A 600 30.86 -5.02 10.43
CA ALA A 600 30.86 -5.86 9.25
C ALA A 600 29.42 -6.00 8.70
N LEU A 601 29.23 -5.68 7.44
CA LEU A 601 28.00 -5.87 6.70
C LEU A 601 28.18 -7.07 5.76
N ASP A 602 27.45 -8.15 6.02
CA ASP A 602 27.42 -9.32 5.14
C ASP A 602 26.26 -9.27 4.12
N GLY A 603 25.48 -8.20 4.11
CA GLY A 603 24.25 -8.07 3.35
C GLY A 603 23.95 -6.63 2.91
N TYR A 604 24.96 -5.83 2.54
CA TYR A 604 24.69 -4.51 1.91
C TYR A 604 23.92 -4.73 0.61
N ALA A 605 22.68 -4.27 0.56
CA ALA A 605 21.78 -4.49 -0.56
C ALA A 605 21.82 -3.32 -1.55
N VAL A 606 22.32 -3.56 -2.75
CA VAL A 606 22.16 -2.66 -3.90
C VAL A 606 20.77 -2.91 -4.48
N PRO A 607 19.88 -1.90 -4.55
CA PRO A 607 18.53 -2.10 -5.05
C PRO A 607 18.53 -2.48 -6.54
N ARG A 608 17.54 -3.26 -6.95
CA ARG A 608 17.23 -3.51 -8.35
C ARG A 608 16.72 -2.23 -9.01
N LYS A 609 16.85 -2.15 -10.33
CA LYS A 609 16.44 -0.98 -11.12
C LYS A 609 14.97 -0.56 -10.83
N ASN A 610 14.03 -1.50 -10.82
CA ASN A 610 12.61 -1.20 -10.52
C ASN A 610 12.37 -0.80 -9.07
N GLN A 611 13.16 -1.28 -8.11
CA GLN A 611 13.04 -0.87 -6.70
C GLN A 611 13.35 0.60 -6.47
N CYS A 612 14.01 1.28 -7.43
CA CYS A 612 14.16 2.73 -7.35
C CYS A 612 12.80 3.45 -7.28
N ALA A 613 11.80 2.93 -7.98
CA ALA A 613 10.44 3.48 -7.96
C ALA A 613 9.80 3.44 -6.56
N SER A 614 10.14 2.46 -5.74
CA SER A 614 9.59 2.34 -4.38
C SER A 614 9.83 3.57 -3.49
N CYS A 615 10.91 4.33 -3.73
CA CYS A 615 11.22 5.56 -3.01
C CYS A 615 11.03 6.82 -3.87
N HIS A 616 11.21 6.72 -5.19
CA HIS A 616 11.31 7.86 -6.10
C HIS A 616 10.02 8.17 -6.85
N ARG A 617 9.01 7.27 -6.86
CA ARG A 617 7.73 7.49 -7.54
C ARG A 617 6.69 8.03 -6.56
N LYS A 618 5.86 8.95 -7.01
CA LYS A 618 4.67 9.44 -6.31
C LYS A 618 3.39 8.96 -7.03
N SER A 619 2.24 9.19 -6.42
CA SER A 619 0.92 8.82 -6.93
C SER A 619 0.54 9.46 -8.27
N ASP A 620 1.24 10.53 -8.66
CA ASP A 620 1.12 11.17 -9.98
C ASP A 620 1.95 10.48 -11.08
N ASP A 621 2.44 9.27 -10.81
CA ASP A 621 3.29 8.45 -11.67
C ASP A 621 4.65 9.06 -12.05
N LEU A 622 5.02 10.18 -11.44
CA LEU A 622 6.29 10.83 -11.71
C LEU A 622 7.41 10.31 -10.82
N PHE A 623 8.40 9.71 -11.44
CA PHE A 623 9.66 9.40 -10.80
C PHE A 623 10.47 10.67 -10.57
N ARG A 624 10.99 10.90 -9.35
CA ARG A 624 11.65 12.17 -8.95
C ARG A 624 12.88 11.95 -8.08
N PRO A 625 13.90 12.82 -8.14
CA PRO A 625 14.92 12.88 -7.09
C PRO A 625 14.30 13.14 -5.71
N ILE A 626 15.02 12.79 -4.63
CA ILE A 626 14.49 12.98 -3.25
C ILE A 626 15.20 14.14 -2.55
N GLY A 627 16.53 14.25 -2.70
CA GLY A 627 17.35 15.10 -1.83
C GLY A 627 17.59 16.53 -2.32
N THR A 628 17.31 16.85 -3.58
CA THR A 628 17.61 18.18 -4.17
C THR A 628 16.50 19.18 -3.86
N LYS A 629 16.28 19.42 -2.56
CA LYS A 629 15.33 20.40 -2.00
C LYS A 629 16.08 21.55 -1.35
N ALA A 630 15.54 22.78 -1.45
CA ALA A 630 16.15 23.97 -0.86
C ALA A 630 16.49 23.77 0.62
N LYS A 631 15.53 23.24 1.42
CA LYS A 631 15.71 23.06 2.87
C LYS A 631 16.86 22.10 3.24
N LEU A 632 17.17 21.12 2.40
CA LEU A 632 18.25 20.15 2.64
C LEU A 632 19.60 20.61 2.09
N MET A 633 19.60 21.54 1.11
CA MET A 633 20.80 22.03 0.44
C MET A 633 21.25 23.41 0.94
N ASN A 634 20.45 24.11 1.76
CA ASN A 634 20.79 25.44 2.27
C ASN A 634 21.88 25.36 3.35
N SER A 635 23.09 24.96 2.97
CA SER A 635 24.26 24.83 3.84
C SER A 635 25.53 25.32 3.15
N VAL A 636 26.56 25.57 3.94
CA VAL A 636 27.88 25.96 3.47
C VAL A 636 28.70 24.70 3.18
N VAL A 637 29.31 24.66 1.99
CA VAL A 637 30.15 23.56 1.53
C VAL A 637 31.51 24.09 1.12
N ASP A 638 32.56 23.30 1.31
CA ASP A 638 33.92 23.55 0.85
C ASP A 638 34.08 22.92 -0.56
N TYR A 639 34.20 23.76 -1.58
CA TYR A 639 34.45 23.35 -2.96
C TYR A 639 35.93 23.29 -3.32
N GLY A 640 36.80 23.46 -2.33
CA GLY A 640 38.25 23.44 -2.50
C GLY A 640 38.86 24.82 -2.77
N ASP A 641 38.31 25.54 -3.71
CA ASP A 641 38.74 26.91 -4.07
C ASP A 641 37.87 28.00 -3.43
N VAL A 642 36.66 27.64 -3.03
CA VAL A 642 35.73 28.56 -2.35
C VAL A 642 34.91 27.79 -1.30
N VAL A 643 34.64 28.43 -0.17
CA VAL A 643 33.74 27.93 0.87
C VAL A 643 32.52 28.85 0.88
N GLU A 644 31.37 28.36 0.41
CA GLU A 644 30.16 29.16 0.30
C GLU A 644 28.88 28.34 0.39
N ASN A 645 27.74 29.05 0.47
CA ASN A 645 26.44 28.38 0.48
C ASN A 645 26.15 27.68 -0.87
N GLN A 646 25.66 26.46 -0.84
CA GLN A 646 25.42 25.63 -2.02
C GLN A 646 24.43 26.26 -3.01
N LEU A 647 23.35 26.91 -2.52
CA LEU A 647 22.40 27.58 -3.40
C LEU A 647 23.06 28.71 -4.16
N SER A 648 23.89 29.52 -3.46
CA SER A 648 24.67 30.58 -4.07
C SER A 648 25.72 30.07 -5.09
N HIS A 649 26.38 28.95 -4.73
CA HIS A 649 27.33 28.30 -5.63
C HIS A 649 26.65 27.82 -6.90
N TRP A 650 25.48 27.15 -6.80
CA TRP A 650 24.74 26.65 -7.95
C TRP A 650 24.23 27.78 -8.85
N VAL A 651 23.79 28.89 -8.28
CA VAL A 651 23.43 30.12 -9.04
C VAL A 651 24.67 30.66 -9.75
N GLY A 652 25.80 30.79 -9.03
CA GLY A 652 27.08 31.27 -9.59
C GLY A 652 27.65 30.38 -10.69
N ALA A 653 27.50 29.05 -10.58
CA ALA A 653 27.87 28.06 -11.58
C ALA A 653 26.91 28.04 -12.79
N GLY A 654 25.79 28.78 -12.72
CA GLY A 654 24.80 28.85 -13.80
C GLY A 654 23.95 27.59 -13.98
N ILE A 655 23.81 26.78 -12.95
CA ILE A 655 23.00 25.53 -12.97
C ILE A 655 21.66 25.65 -12.23
N LEU A 656 21.44 26.74 -11.46
CA LEU A 656 20.19 27.01 -10.74
C LEU A 656 19.71 28.43 -11.04
N LYS A 657 18.42 28.61 -11.33
CA LYS A 657 17.77 29.89 -11.53
C LYS A 657 16.62 30.09 -10.55
N ASP A 658 16.15 31.31 -10.43
CA ASP A 658 15.00 31.73 -9.60
C ASP A 658 15.18 31.50 -8.10
N SER A 659 16.39 31.16 -7.63
CA SER A 659 16.73 31.08 -6.21
C SER A 659 16.73 32.46 -5.54
N PRO A 660 16.36 32.57 -4.25
CA PRO A 660 16.57 33.82 -3.48
C PRO A 660 18.01 34.29 -3.58
N ILE A 661 18.19 35.62 -3.67
CA ILE A 661 19.53 36.24 -3.75
C ILE A 661 20.31 36.02 -2.46
N ASP A 662 19.63 36.11 -1.32
CA ASP A 662 20.18 35.76 -0.01
C ASP A 662 19.70 34.36 0.39
N PRO A 663 20.61 33.40 0.59
CA PRO A 663 20.23 32.06 1.07
C PRO A 663 19.50 32.04 2.42
N ALA A 664 19.59 33.11 3.20
CA ALA A 664 18.84 33.26 4.43
C ALA A 664 17.33 33.39 4.22
N ASP A 665 16.90 33.74 3.01
CA ASP A 665 15.49 33.82 2.62
C ASP A 665 14.95 32.44 2.12
N ALA A 666 15.83 31.47 1.89
CA ALA A 666 15.44 30.10 1.50
C ALA A 666 15.18 29.22 2.73
N PRO A 667 14.25 28.27 2.65
CA PRO A 667 14.01 27.31 3.73
C PRO A 667 15.28 26.52 4.07
N LYS A 668 15.39 26.12 5.34
CA LYS A 668 16.52 25.35 5.86
C LYS A 668 16.05 24.41 6.96
N SER A 669 16.29 23.11 6.78
CA SER A 669 16.11 22.11 7.81
C SER A 669 17.29 22.11 8.80
N VAL A 670 17.10 21.56 10.00
CA VAL A 670 18.19 21.38 10.96
C VAL A 670 18.98 20.12 10.66
N ASP A 671 20.27 20.11 11.05
CA ASP A 671 21.00 18.83 11.14
C ASP A 671 20.47 18.07 12.36
N TRP A 672 19.93 16.88 12.15
CA TRP A 672 19.40 16.07 13.25
C TRP A 672 20.49 15.74 14.33
N LYS A 673 21.77 15.87 13.99
CA LYS A 673 22.91 15.70 14.91
C LYS A 673 23.24 16.97 15.69
N ASP A 674 22.72 18.13 15.31
CA ASP A 674 23.01 19.41 16.00
C ASP A 674 22.24 19.52 17.32
N GLU A 675 22.91 19.19 18.42
CA GLU A 675 22.33 19.26 19.78
C GLU A 675 21.96 20.69 20.23
N SER A 676 22.30 21.72 19.48
CA SER A 676 21.84 23.08 19.76
C SER A 676 20.39 23.33 19.35
N ALA A 677 19.84 22.55 18.42
CA ALA A 677 18.45 22.52 18.05
C ALA A 677 17.61 21.72 19.08
N SER A 678 16.33 21.99 19.15
CA SER A 678 15.42 21.26 20.04
C SER A 678 15.31 19.78 19.63
N LEU A 679 14.98 18.92 20.57
CA LEU A 679 14.77 17.50 20.31
C LEU A 679 13.65 17.27 19.28
N ASP A 680 12.60 18.07 19.29
CA ASP A 680 11.49 18.00 18.34
C ASP A 680 11.94 18.37 16.91
N GLU A 681 12.64 19.51 16.74
CA GLU A 681 13.18 19.90 15.44
C GLU A 681 14.11 18.83 14.86
N ARG A 682 14.98 18.25 15.67
CA ARG A 682 15.92 17.20 15.26
C ARG A 682 15.21 15.93 14.83
N ALA A 683 14.22 15.49 15.62
CA ALA A 683 13.43 14.29 15.32
C ALA A 683 12.59 14.46 14.05
N ARG A 684 11.95 15.62 13.88
CA ARG A 684 11.16 15.94 12.68
C ARG A 684 12.05 16.00 11.43
N ALA A 685 13.20 16.66 11.49
CA ALA A 685 14.16 16.69 10.40
C ALA A 685 14.71 15.28 10.04
N TYR A 686 14.91 14.44 11.05
CA TYR A 686 15.29 13.04 10.82
C TYR A 686 14.19 12.26 10.08
N LEU A 687 12.94 12.35 10.54
CA LEU A 687 11.80 11.66 9.93
C LEU A 687 11.52 12.16 8.50
N ASP A 688 11.64 13.47 8.26
CA ASP A 688 11.48 14.04 6.92
C ASP A 688 12.45 13.41 5.91
N VAL A 689 13.72 13.26 6.29
CA VAL A 689 14.72 12.70 5.37
C VAL A 689 14.62 11.19 5.24
N GLN A 690 14.36 10.48 6.36
CA GLN A 690 14.40 9.01 6.38
C GLN A 690 13.07 8.37 5.95
N CYS A 691 11.94 9.06 6.09
CA CYS A 691 10.61 8.46 5.99
C CYS A 691 9.66 9.20 5.03
N ALA A 692 9.71 10.55 5.01
CA ALA A 692 8.70 11.35 4.30
C ALA A 692 8.73 11.22 2.79
N HIS A 693 9.78 10.68 2.17
CA HIS A 693 9.75 10.41 0.73
C HIS A 693 8.70 9.36 0.34
N CYS A 694 8.27 8.50 1.29
CA CYS A 694 7.15 7.58 1.16
C CYS A 694 5.93 8.05 1.97
N HIS A 695 6.15 8.49 3.22
CA HIS A 695 5.11 8.89 4.18
C HIS A 695 4.79 10.39 4.09
N ILE A 696 4.14 10.79 3.00
CA ILE A 696 3.71 12.15 2.69
C ILE A 696 2.50 12.06 1.76
N GLU A 697 1.69 13.11 1.68
CA GLU A 697 0.58 13.19 0.73
C GLU A 697 1.06 12.91 -0.71
N GLY A 698 0.39 11.97 -1.38
CA GLY A 698 0.78 11.48 -2.70
C GLY A 698 2.06 10.64 -2.72
N GLY A 699 2.65 10.31 -1.58
CA GLY A 699 3.75 9.35 -1.46
C GLY A 699 3.25 7.90 -1.50
N ARG A 700 4.18 6.94 -1.65
CA ARG A 700 3.84 5.51 -1.70
C ARG A 700 3.08 4.99 -0.46
N ALA A 701 3.34 5.56 0.71
CA ALA A 701 2.68 5.17 1.94
C ALA A 701 1.50 6.09 2.33
N ASP A 702 1.03 6.94 1.42
CA ASP A 702 -0.08 7.87 1.64
C ASP A 702 -1.36 7.15 2.10
N ALA A 703 -1.64 5.98 1.52
CA ALA A 703 -2.77 5.13 1.90
C ALA A 703 -2.80 4.75 3.41
N THR A 704 -1.69 4.90 4.13
CA THR A 704 -1.62 4.67 5.57
C THR A 704 -2.10 5.85 6.41
N GLY A 705 -2.22 7.04 5.81
CA GLY A 705 -2.51 8.30 6.50
C GLY A 705 -1.44 8.69 7.53
N LEU A 706 -0.20 8.18 7.40
CA LEU A 706 0.94 8.55 8.22
C LEU A 706 1.85 9.48 7.42
N HIS A 707 1.95 10.74 7.80
CA HIS A 707 2.75 11.76 7.14
C HIS A 707 3.87 12.25 8.07
N LEU A 708 5.11 12.16 7.63
CA LEU A 708 6.31 12.36 8.47
C LEU A 708 7.21 13.48 7.96
N ASP A 709 6.71 14.33 7.05
CA ASP A 709 7.42 15.56 6.63
C ASP A 709 7.44 16.61 7.73
N GLU A 710 8.43 17.50 7.69
CA GLU A 710 8.60 18.55 8.71
C GLU A 710 7.44 19.52 8.77
N GLU A 711 6.74 19.73 7.67
CA GLU A 711 5.65 20.69 7.53
C GLU A 711 4.32 20.16 8.08
N GLU A 712 4.16 18.83 8.26
CA GLU A 712 2.93 18.26 8.80
C GLU A 712 2.72 18.68 10.25
N SER A 713 1.57 19.24 10.55
CA SER A 713 1.24 19.78 11.88
C SER A 713 0.11 19.02 12.59
N ASP A 714 -0.62 18.15 11.89
CA ASP A 714 -1.64 17.33 12.52
C ASP A 714 -0.99 16.19 13.31
N ALA A 715 -1.28 16.14 14.60
CA ALA A 715 -0.69 15.15 15.49
C ALA A 715 -1.09 13.71 15.11
N THR A 716 -2.30 13.50 14.59
CA THR A 716 -2.77 12.19 14.16
C THR A 716 -2.09 11.78 12.86
N ALA A 717 -1.99 12.70 11.90
CA ALA A 717 -1.27 12.46 10.65
C ALA A 717 0.21 12.14 10.91
N THR A 718 0.86 12.80 11.89
CA THR A 718 2.24 12.45 12.30
C THR A 718 2.35 11.15 13.11
N GLY A 719 1.24 10.45 13.34
CA GLY A 719 1.20 9.15 14.00
C GLY A 719 0.91 9.17 15.50
N VAL A 720 0.76 10.34 16.14
CA VAL A 720 0.49 10.43 17.58
C VAL A 720 -0.89 9.87 17.89
N CYS A 721 -0.94 8.79 18.67
CA CYS A 721 -2.14 8.03 19.01
C CYS A 721 -2.94 7.50 17.80
N LYS A 722 -2.32 7.44 16.65
CA LYS A 722 -2.93 6.93 15.43
C LYS A 722 -2.88 5.41 15.42
N THR A 723 -4.03 4.76 15.20
CA THR A 723 -4.09 3.32 14.96
C THR A 723 -3.45 3.00 13.61
N PRO A 724 -2.67 1.91 13.52
CA PRO A 724 -2.03 1.55 12.26
C PRO A 724 -3.07 1.15 11.20
N VAL A 725 -2.79 1.52 9.95
CA VAL A 725 -3.51 1.07 8.78
C VAL A 725 -2.55 0.23 7.94
N ALA A 726 -2.99 -0.91 7.46
CA ALA A 726 -2.18 -1.81 6.62
C ALA A 726 -0.82 -2.25 7.23
N ALA A 727 -0.68 -2.27 8.55
CA ALA A 727 0.58 -2.62 9.19
C ALA A 727 0.85 -4.13 9.25
N GLY A 728 -0.19 -4.96 9.19
CA GLY A 728 -0.05 -6.41 9.32
C GLY A 728 0.78 -6.81 10.54
N SER A 729 1.67 -7.79 10.36
CA SER A 729 2.64 -8.21 11.40
C SER A 729 3.62 -7.10 11.80
N GLY A 730 3.81 -6.08 10.96
CA GLY A 730 4.63 -4.90 11.23
C GLY A 730 4.14 -4.05 12.41
N SER A 731 2.91 -4.25 12.89
CA SER A 731 2.44 -3.62 14.13
C SER A 731 3.17 -4.13 15.38
N GLY A 732 3.79 -5.32 15.34
CA GLY A 732 4.42 -5.95 16.49
C GLY A 732 3.47 -6.22 17.65
N GLY A 733 2.15 -6.20 17.42
CA GLY A 733 1.13 -6.29 18.44
C GLY A 733 0.91 -4.98 19.24
N LEU A 734 1.48 -3.87 18.80
CA LEU A 734 1.31 -2.54 19.37
C LEU A 734 0.06 -1.87 18.79
N LEU A 735 -0.48 -0.87 19.50
CA LEU A 735 -1.81 -0.33 19.20
C LEU A 735 -1.79 0.98 18.41
N VAL A 736 -0.69 1.73 18.46
CA VAL A 736 -0.59 3.07 17.85
C VAL A 736 0.78 3.30 17.23
N ASP A 737 0.83 4.13 16.19
CA ASP A 737 2.07 4.47 15.51
C ASP A 737 3.06 5.16 16.45
N ILE A 738 2.59 6.15 17.25
CA ILE A 738 3.37 6.80 18.31
C ILE A 738 2.54 6.88 19.59
N SER A 739 3.07 6.32 20.67
CA SER A 739 2.50 6.43 22.03
C SER A 739 3.29 7.45 22.85
N PRO A 740 2.77 8.66 23.13
CA PRO A 740 3.48 9.69 23.87
C PRO A 740 4.01 9.19 25.22
N GLY A 741 5.31 9.41 25.47
CA GLY A 741 6.01 8.98 26.67
C GLY A 741 6.41 7.50 26.69
N SER A 742 6.03 6.70 25.69
CA SER A 742 6.23 5.25 25.69
C SER A 742 6.76 4.75 24.34
N PRO A 743 8.07 4.90 24.05
CA PRO A 743 8.65 4.42 22.80
C PRO A 743 8.53 2.90 22.61
N ASP A 744 8.52 2.12 23.69
CA ASP A 744 8.35 0.66 23.63
C ASP A 744 6.90 0.24 23.25
N ASP A 745 5.93 1.15 23.35
CA ASP A 745 4.55 0.96 22.97
C ASP A 745 4.24 1.65 21.60
N SER A 746 5.27 2.05 20.85
CA SER A 746 5.16 2.79 19.59
C SER A 746 5.62 1.94 18.40
N ILE A 747 4.74 1.76 17.41
CA ILE A 747 5.02 0.98 16.18
C ILE A 747 6.19 1.59 15.41
N LEU A 748 6.29 2.92 15.35
CA LEU A 748 7.38 3.62 14.67
C LEU A 748 8.74 3.17 15.20
N ALA A 749 8.95 3.18 16.53
CA ALA A 749 10.20 2.74 17.14
C ALA A 749 10.44 1.25 16.90
N TYR A 750 9.44 0.42 17.07
CA TYR A 750 9.50 -1.03 16.84
C TYR A 750 9.96 -1.38 15.42
N ARG A 751 9.38 -0.74 14.41
CA ARG A 751 9.75 -0.97 13.00
C ARG A 751 11.14 -0.45 12.66
N MET A 752 11.56 0.67 13.24
CA MET A 752 12.92 1.21 13.07
C MET A 752 14.00 0.30 13.68
N GLU A 753 13.69 -0.39 14.78
CA GLU A 753 14.58 -1.33 15.48
C GLU A 753 14.65 -2.72 14.83
N SER A 754 13.73 -3.06 13.93
CA SER A 754 13.68 -4.37 13.30
C SER A 754 14.62 -4.47 12.09
N ASN A 755 15.23 -5.65 11.90
CA ASN A 755 15.91 -6.05 10.67
C ASN A 755 15.11 -7.09 9.88
N ASP A 756 13.96 -7.53 10.39
CA ASP A 756 13.06 -8.46 9.69
C ASP A 756 12.46 -7.75 8.46
N ALA A 757 12.58 -8.36 7.28
CA ALA A 757 12.09 -7.80 6.02
C ALA A 757 10.59 -7.49 6.03
N ALA A 758 9.78 -8.29 6.75
CA ALA A 758 8.34 -8.08 6.88
C ALA A 758 7.96 -6.95 7.86
N VAL A 759 8.91 -6.47 8.67
CA VAL A 759 8.64 -5.53 9.78
C VAL A 759 9.40 -4.22 9.63
N ARG A 760 10.66 -4.27 9.18
CA ARG A 760 11.57 -3.12 9.20
C ARG A 760 11.05 -1.91 8.41
N MET A 761 11.35 -0.71 8.91
CA MET A 761 11.22 0.56 8.18
C MET A 761 12.53 1.38 8.27
N PRO A 762 12.97 1.98 7.16
CA PRO A 762 12.53 1.77 5.77
C PRO A 762 12.64 0.32 5.30
N GLU A 763 11.76 -0.09 4.40
CA GLU A 763 11.74 -1.46 3.83
C GLU A 763 12.99 -1.75 3.00
N LEU A 764 13.45 -0.74 2.25
CA LEU A 764 14.61 -0.79 1.36
C LEU A 764 15.69 0.20 1.79
N GLY A 765 16.92 -0.03 1.34
CA GLY A 765 18.05 0.89 1.51
C GLY A 765 18.80 0.73 2.84
N ARG A 766 18.39 -0.21 3.69
CA ARG A 766 19.16 -0.60 4.88
C ARG A 766 19.10 -2.11 5.15
N SER A 767 20.15 -2.65 5.67
CA SER A 767 20.23 -4.03 6.19
C SER A 767 20.45 -4.08 7.71
N ILE A 768 20.89 -2.97 8.31
CA ILE A 768 21.11 -2.85 9.76
C ILE A 768 20.33 -1.64 10.33
N VAL A 769 20.16 -1.65 11.64
CA VAL A 769 19.50 -0.56 12.38
C VAL A 769 20.40 0.67 12.43
N HIS A 770 19.83 1.85 12.14
CA HIS A 770 20.48 3.14 12.40
C HIS A 770 20.35 3.48 13.90
N THR A 771 21.31 3.07 14.70
CA THR A 771 21.22 3.12 16.17
C THR A 771 21.03 4.56 16.67
N GLU A 772 21.78 5.52 16.15
CA GLU A 772 21.75 6.92 16.58
C GLU A 772 20.41 7.58 16.23
N GLY A 773 19.92 7.35 15.02
CA GLY A 773 18.60 7.86 14.59
C GLY A 773 17.46 7.24 15.38
N THR A 774 17.51 5.93 15.62
CA THR A 774 16.52 5.23 16.44
C THR A 774 16.51 5.75 17.88
N ASN A 775 17.66 5.97 18.48
CA ASN A 775 17.77 6.57 19.81
C ASN A 775 17.17 7.98 19.85
N LEU A 776 17.42 8.82 18.84
CA LEU A 776 16.83 10.15 18.73
C LEU A 776 15.30 10.09 18.76
N ILE A 777 14.70 9.20 17.95
CA ILE A 777 13.24 9.05 17.89
C ILE A 777 12.68 8.49 19.20
N ARG A 778 13.36 7.55 19.85
CA ARG A 778 12.97 7.06 21.18
C ARG A 778 13.00 8.15 22.24
N ASP A 779 14.04 8.97 22.25
CA ASP A 779 14.17 10.11 23.18
C ASP A 779 13.07 11.14 22.93
N TRP A 780 12.77 11.43 21.67
CA TRP A 780 11.69 12.33 21.26
C TRP A 780 10.32 11.84 21.74
N ILE A 781 9.99 10.56 21.47
CA ILE A 781 8.72 9.94 21.94
C ILE A 781 8.65 9.96 23.47
N SER A 782 9.76 9.63 24.16
CA SER A 782 9.84 9.65 25.63
C SER A 782 9.57 11.03 26.22
N ALA A 783 9.98 12.09 25.51
CA ALA A 783 9.79 13.47 25.93
C ALA A 783 8.40 14.04 25.61
N MET A 784 7.61 13.37 24.78
CA MET A 784 6.27 13.83 24.40
C MET A 784 5.34 13.86 25.63
N PRO A 785 4.64 14.98 25.87
CA PRO A 785 3.62 15.04 26.92
C PRO A 785 2.34 14.33 26.51
N GLY A 786 1.64 13.78 27.49
CA GLY A 786 0.33 13.18 27.27
C GLY A 786 0.35 11.66 27.30
N SER A 787 -0.72 11.06 26.90
CA SER A 787 -0.91 9.61 26.68
C SER A 787 -2.10 9.41 25.75
N CYS A 788 -2.14 8.31 25.04
CA CYS A 788 -3.27 7.94 24.18
C CYS A 788 -4.51 7.45 24.95
N GLN A 789 -4.42 7.35 26.26
CA GLN A 789 -5.55 7.04 27.16
C GLN A 789 -6.03 8.33 27.82
N ASN A 790 -7.28 8.71 27.58
CA ASN A 790 -8.03 9.69 28.36
C ASN A 790 -8.90 9.01 29.40
#